data_8ff2331f1419fd8694e01e0b06c6c0bb
#
_entry.id   8ff2331f1419fd8694e01e0b06c6c0bb
#
_cell.length_a   1.000
_cell.length_b   1.000
_cell.length_c   1.000
_cell.angle_alpha   90.00
_cell.angle_beta   90.00
_cell.angle_gamma   90.00
#
_symmetry.space_group_name_H-M   'P 1'
#
loop_
_entity.id
_entity.type
_entity.pdbx_description
1 polymer ?
#
loop_
_entity_poly.entity_id
_entity_poly.type
_entity_poly.pdbx_seq_one_letter_code
_entity_poly.pdbx_strand_id
1 'polypeptide(L)'
;MENLKTIAAMLKSVRRGKEGNYFIPEAWVPEGYGDGSADEKRKGEISVNPYKFFSACIENSILSAAQPEDAPGTHADPAGGGRDADPGRSVIYSLFPRLFTAWEHYDDGKLYPGTFLKAICLLPYVKSLGADIIYLLPVFKYSGLYKKGGLGSPYAIKNIYRLDENLHDPLLGELTEDVLETQFKAFVEACHMLGMKVMLDFVFRTVSRDNDLIAEHPDWFYWIGLEHAADFAAPAIDGVKGPVALNGRSLRRLYKAKGIKEYLAGFVRPPKETDPEKWEVLLRRHARTGESLLELVEAEFGMTTVPGFSDVINDRQPPWTDVTYLKFFHDIHREARRYVGEEQPPYIMQDGVRLNLYHGELENKELRSYISGVIPYYQEKYGIDGARIDMGHALAPELNREIVAKAKEEDGGFILWSEEFDAGKSGAAKNDGFHFISGFTWSIYKDLEKPYFNRRLLSDTLMKAEIPVTAALETPDTPRAALVHGDKRKIELLVLLNCFIPNAIPFINNGLELLELQPMNLGLDNTEEGRFVLESEDPMYGRLAFFDNCSLHWLSGDREWMQGLLSCAFGLRKRFIGVISAKDNYVENTGSLKNKKLTFTFYFDRQSRKGVFFLANRSFGSRARISPAKLIPERIINGCKAAAVVYAGGGACETAWPVNRNRLLEPGEVIIGEVNYERKI
;
A
#
# COMPACT_ATOMS: atom_id res chain seq x y z
N MET A 1 -25.00 5.23 -2.59
CA MET A 1 -25.69 4.91 -3.87
C MET A 1 -26.07 6.14 -4.69
N GLU A 2 -26.19 7.30 -4.07
CA GLU A 2 -26.64 8.54 -4.74
C GLU A 2 -25.60 9.04 -5.76
N ASN A 3 -24.33 9.04 -5.37
CA ASN A 3 -23.24 9.53 -6.24
C ASN A 3 -23.01 8.62 -7.45
N LEU A 4 -23.10 7.30 -7.30
CA LEU A 4 -23.03 6.35 -8.42
C LEU A 4 -24.18 6.59 -9.43
N LYS A 5 -25.41 6.80 -8.95
CA LYS A 5 -26.54 7.12 -9.82
C LYS A 5 -26.36 8.47 -10.50
N THR A 6 -25.81 9.46 -9.81
CA THR A 6 -25.46 10.77 -10.36
C THR A 6 -24.48 10.64 -11.52
N ILE A 7 -23.37 9.90 -11.33
CA ILE A 7 -22.38 9.65 -12.39
C ILE A 7 -23.00 8.92 -13.58
N ALA A 8 -23.79 7.87 -13.34
CA ALA A 8 -24.49 7.15 -14.41
C ALA A 8 -25.45 8.06 -15.19
N ALA A 9 -26.16 8.96 -14.50
CA ALA A 9 -27.04 9.96 -15.16
C ALA A 9 -26.24 10.99 -15.96
N MET A 10 -25.09 11.47 -15.44
CA MET A 10 -24.19 12.38 -16.16
C MET A 10 -23.71 11.75 -17.47
N LEU A 11 -23.24 10.50 -17.46
CA LEU A 11 -22.82 9.77 -18.65
C LEU A 11 -23.94 9.64 -19.69
N LYS A 12 -25.17 9.38 -19.24
CA LYS A 12 -26.36 9.25 -20.13
C LYS A 12 -26.85 10.58 -20.72
N SER A 13 -26.57 11.70 -20.04
CA SER A 13 -26.99 13.04 -20.45
C SER A 13 -26.25 13.59 -21.66
N VAL A 14 -25.09 13.03 -21.99
CA VAL A 14 -24.25 13.47 -23.10
C VAL A 14 -24.96 13.15 -24.42
N ARG A 15 -25.28 14.20 -25.22
CA ARG A 15 -25.95 14.06 -26.50
C ARG A 15 -25.07 13.22 -27.44
N ARG A 16 -25.73 12.25 -28.15
CA ARG A 16 -25.14 11.42 -29.21
C ARG A 16 -24.47 12.33 -30.25
N GLY A 17 -23.21 12.11 -30.56
CA GLY A 17 -22.44 12.86 -31.58
C GLY A 17 -20.96 13.09 -31.25
N LYS A 18 -20.48 12.74 -30.04
CA LYS A 18 -19.06 12.70 -29.71
C LYS A 18 -18.53 11.25 -29.68
N GLU A 19 -19.06 10.42 -30.59
CA GLU A 19 -18.71 9.00 -30.72
C GLU A 19 -17.41 8.88 -31.53
N GLY A 20 -16.26 9.10 -30.88
CA GLY A 20 -14.96 8.69 -31.37
C GLY A 20 -14.65 7.27 -30.94
N ASN A 21 -13.75 6.59 -31.64
CA ASN A 21 -13.21 5.32 -31.20
C ASN A 21 -12.51 5.53 -29.84
N TYR A 22 -13.04 4.88 -28.81
CA TYR A 22 -12.44 4.85 -27.47
C TYR A 22 -11.97 3.43 -27.21
N PHE A 23 -10.65 3.22 -27.21
CA PHE A 23 -10.03 1.90 -27.07
C PHE A 23 -9.81 1.56 -25.60
N ILE A 24 -10.12 0.31 -25.26
CA ILE A 24 -9.86 -0.26 -23.94
C ILE A 24 -9.31 -1.70 -24.11
N PRO A 25 -8.52 -2.20 -23.15
CA PRO A 25 -8.18 -3.62 -23.11
C PRO A 25 -9.43 -4.48 -23.06
N GLU A 26 -9.49 -5.56 -23.84
CA GLU A 26 -10.56 -6.55 -23.79
C GLU A 26 -10.79 -7.09 -22.36
N ALA A 27 -9.71 -7.15 -21.58
CA ALA A 27 -9.71 -7.53 -20.17
C ALA A 27 -10.62 -6.67 -19.28
N TRP A 28 -10.93 -5.45 -19.67
CA TRP A 28 -11.77 -4.53 -18.89
C TRP A 28 -13.27 -4.74 -19.11
N VAL A 29 -13.60 -5.54 -20.13
CA VAL A 29 -15.01 -5.73 -20.54
C VAL A 29 -15.70 -6.68 -19.57
N PRO A 30 -16.80 -6.25 -18.91
CA PRO A 30 -17.55 -7.14 -18.07
C PRO A 30 -18.26 -8.22 -18.90
N GLU A 31 -18.46 -9.39 -18.29
CA GLU A 31 -19.19 -10.49 -18.92
C GLU A 31 -20.59 -10.05 -19.39
N GLY A 32 -20.94 -10.41 -20.64
CA GLY A 32 -22.22 -10.06 -21.22
C GLY A 32 -22.33 -8.66 -21.84
N TYR A 33 -21.27 -7.86 -21.86
CA TYR A 33 -21.25 -6.60 -22.61
C TYR A 33 -21.06 -6.87 -24.12
N GLY A 34 -22.03 -6.46 -24.95
CA GLY A 34 -22.08 -6.83 -26.39
C GLY A 34 -21.85 -5.68 -27.38
N ASP A 35 -21.67 -4.42 -26.91
CA ASP A 35 -21.60 -3.22 -27.77
C ASP A 35 -20.17 -2.83 -28.20
N GLY A 36 -19.16 -3.68 -27.97
CA GLY A 36 -17.77 -3.45 -28.37
C GLY A 36 -17.45 -4.06 -29.73
N SER A 37 -16.57 -3.42 -30.49
CA SER A 37 -16.03 -3.95 -31.76
C SER A 37 -14.54 -4.16 -31.69
N ALA A 38 -14.07 -5.36 -32.08
CA ALA A 38 -12.64 -5.62 -32.22
C ALA A 38 -12.03 -4.78 -33.35
N ASP A 39 -10.82 -4.29 -33.14
CA ASP A 39 -10.04 -3.61 -34.16
C ASP A 39 -8.87 -4.53 -34.56
N GLU A 40 -8.77 -4.87 -35.87
CA GLU A 40 -7.70 -5.75 -36.37
C GLU A 40 -6.29 -5.19 -36.18
N LYS A 41 -6.15 -3.87 -36.04
CA LYS A 41 -4.87 -3.19 -35.84
C LYS A 41 -4.45 -3.14 -34.36
N ARG A 42 -5.41 -3.27 -33.43
CA ARG A 42 -5.22 -3.18 -31.98
C ARG A 42 -5.58 -4.50 -31.31
N LYS A 43 -4.75 -5.50 -31.51
CA LYS A 43 -4.98 -6.86 -31.00
C LYS A 43 -5.07 -6.87 -29.47
N GLY A 44 -6.14 -7.45 -28.94
CA GLY A 44 -6.43 -7.53 -27.50
C GLY A 44 -7.12 -6.28 -26.93
N GLU A 45 -7.52 -5.33 -27.80
CA GLU A 45 -8.32 -4.16 -27.46
C GLU A 45 -9.64 -4.18 -28.19
N ILE A 46 -10.61 -3.47 -27.62
CA ILE A 46 -11.88 -3.21 -28.27
C ILE A 46 -12.18 -1.71 -28.32
N SER A 47 -12.86 -1.30 -29.37
CA SER A 47 -13.43 0.03 -29.50
C SER A 47 -14.83 0.07 -28.92
N VAL A 48 -15.10 1.03 -28.04
CA VAL A 48 -16.40 1.22 -27.38
C VAL A 48 -16.84 2.67 -27.43
N ASN A 49 -18.13 2.91 -27.25
CA ASN A 49 -18.59 4.24 -26.87
C ASN A 49 -18.39 4.41 -25.37
N PRO A 50 -17.51 5.34 -24.88
CA PRO A 50 -17.14 5.42 -23.47
C PRO A 50 -18.35 5.71 -22.56
N TYR A 51 -19.27 6.56 -22.99
CA TYR A 51 -20.45 6.91 -22.19
C TYR A 51 -21.37 5.70 -21.97
N LYS A 52 -21.60 4.90 -23.02
CA LYS A 52 -22.39 3.66 -22.91
C LYS A 52 -21.66 2.62 -22.07
N PHE A 53 -20.35 2.45 -22.33
CA PHE A 53 -19.52 1.46 -21.64
C PHE A 53 -19.50 1.70 -20.14
N PHE A 54 -19.08 2.90 -19.70
CA PHE A 54 -18.97 3.22 -18.27
C PHE A 54 -20.34 3.24 -17.58
N SER A 55 -21.41 3.72 -18.27
CA SER A 55 -22.77 3.65 -17.72
C SER A 55 -23.23 2.20 -17.53
N ALA A 56 -22.96 1.31 -18.51
CA ALA A 56 -23.31 -0.11 -18.42
C ALA A 56 -22.54 -0.82 -17.31
N CYS A 57 -21.22 -0.55 -17.16
CA CYS A 57 -20.44 -1.09 -16.06
C CYS A 57 -21.02 -0.72 -14.68
N ILE A 58 -21.40 0.54 -14.48
CA ILE A 58 -22.01 0.99 -13.23
C ILE A 58 -23.35 0.30 -13.00
N GLU A 59 -24.22 0.28 -14.00
CA GLU A 59 -25.58 -0.23 -13.83
C GLU A 59 -25.65 -1.75 -13.73
N ASN A 60 -24.99 -2.45 -14.64
CA ASN A 60 -25.11 -3.91 -14.75
C ASN A 60 -24.21 -4.67 -13.79
N SER A 61 -23.00 -4.13 -13.47
CA SER A 61 -22.03 -4.85 -12.67
C SER A 61 -21.99 -4.42 -11.20
N ILE A 62 -22.44 -3.21 -10.87
CA ILE A 62 -22.38 -2.67 -9.52
C ILE A 62 -23.78 -2.48 -8.94
N LEU A 63 -24.65 -1.66 -9.58
CA LEU A 63 -25.98 -1.37 -9.05
C LEU A 63 -26.90 -2.60 -9.06
N SER A 64 -26.77 -3.51 -10.03
CA SER A 64 -27.54 -4.76 -10.07
C SER A 64 -27.08 -5.78 -9.01
N ALA A 65 -25.77 -5.81 -8.68
CA ALA A 65 -25.23 -6.71 -7.67
C ALA A 65 -25.77 -6.44 -6.25
N ALA A 66 -26.34 -5.25 -6.04
CA ALA A 66 -26.92 -4.84 -4.74
C ALA A 66 -28.39 -5.26 -4.55
N GLN A 67 -29.03 -5.91 -5.53
CA GLN A 67 -30.40 -6.44 -5.36
C GLN A 67 -30.33 -7.86 -4.78
N PRO A 68 -30.88 -8.12 -3.58
CA PRO A 68 -30.95 -9.48 -3.06
C PRO A 68 -32.10 -10.20 -3.77
N GLU A 69 -31.81 -10.94 -4.84
CA GLU A 69 -32.70 -11.99 -5.33
C GLU A 69 -32.06 -13.34 -5.00
N ASP A 70 -32.72 -14.06 -4.09
CA ASP A 70 -32.78 -15.51 -3.88
C ASP A 70 -31.64 -16.37 -4.48
N ALA A 71 -30.44 -16.31 -3.93
CA ALA A 71 -29.45 -17.34 -4.12
C ALA A 71 -29.57 -18.38 -2.98
N PRO A 72 -30.02 -19.60 -3.25
CA PRO A 72 -30.10 -20.65 -2.23
C PRO A 72 -28.66 -21.09 -1.88
N GLY A 73 -28.21 -20.80 -0.66
CA GLY A 73 -27.04 -21.42 -0.07
C GLY A 73 -25.87 -20.55 0.32
N THR A 74 -25.92 -19.24 0.20
CA THR A 74 -24.98 -18.36 0.90
C THR A 74 -25.65 -17.83 2.15
N HIS A 75 -25.46 -18.49 3.29
CA HIS A 75 -25.69 -17.87 4.58
C HIS A 75 -24.71 -16.67 4.66
N ALA A 76 -25.15 -15.50 4.20
CA ALA A 76 -24.65 -14.24 4.72
C ALA A 76 -24.89 -14.32 6.23
N ASP A 77 -23.82 -14.29 7.00
CA ASP A 77 -23.90 -14.22 8.44
C ASP A 77 -24.69 -12.93 8.76
N PRO A 78 -25.93 -12.97 9.27
CA PRO A 78 -26.71 -11.76 9.58
C PRO A 78 -26.13 -11.00 10.77
N ALA A 79 -24.99 -11.43 11.30
CA ALA A 79 -24.19 -10.79 12.33
C ALA A 79 -23.06 -9.91 11.81
N GLY A 80 -23.02 -9.61 10.49
CA GLY A 80 -22.03 -8.68 9.88
C GLY A 80 -22.19 -7.21 10.27
N GLY A 81 -23.11 -6.88 11.15
CA GLY A 81 -23.30 -5.57 11.78
C GLY A 81 -22.64 -5.41 13.15
N GLY A 82 -21.63 -6.20 13.50
CA GLY A 82 -20.95 -6.20 14.80
C GLY A 82 -19.51 -5.70 14.71
N ARG A 83 -19.28 -4.63 15.30
CA ARG A 83 -18.19 -3.78 15.80
C ARG A 83 -16.75 -4.30 15.93
N ASP A 84 -16.38 -5.48 15.43
CA ASP A 84 -15.00 -6.01 15.42
C ASP A 84 -14.70 -6.67 14.07
N ALA A 85 -14.46 -5.85 13.04
CA ALA A 85 -13.93 -6.36 11.79
C ALA A 85 -12.47 -6.79 12.02
N ASP A 86 -12.25 -8.09 12.22
CA ASP A 86 -10.90 -8.67 12.29
C ASP A 86 -10.22 -8.58 10.91
N PRO A 87 -9.28 -7.64 10.68
CA PRO A 87 -8.60 -7.50 9.39
C PRO A 87 -7.78 -8.74 9.03
N GLY A 88 -7.46 -9.61 9.99
CA GLY A 88 -6.81 -10.90 9.75
C GLY A 88 -7.61 -11.84 8.85
N ARG A 89 -8.90 -11.60 8.67
CA ARG A 89 -9.79 -12.37 7.77
C ARG A 89 -9.82 -11.83 6.33
N SER A 90 -9.30 -10.63 6.10
CA SER A 90 -9.40 -9.91 4.84
C SER A 90 -8.23 -10.20 3.89
N VAL A 91 -8.41 -9.82 2.63
CA VAL A 91 -7.40 -9.72 1.58
C VAL A 91 -7.32 -8.26 1.15
N ILE A 92 -6.12 -7.67 1.16
CA ILE A 92 -5.90 -6.29 0.77
C ILE A 92 -5.46 -6.25 -0.70
N TYR A 93 -6.10 -5.39 -1.49
CA TYR A 93 -5.66 -5.02 -2.84
C TYR A 93 -5.19 -3.57 -2.83
N SER A 94 -3.90 -3.35 -3.11
CA SER A 94 -3.31 -2.02 -3.26
C SER A 94 -3.64 -1.48 -4.65
N LEU A 95 -4.26 -0.32 -4.71
CA LEU A 95 -4.69 0.31 -5.95
C LEU A 95 -4.10 1.71 -6.06
N PHE A 96 -3.35 1.95 -7.13
CA PHE A 96 -2.89 3.28 -7.51
C PHE A 96 -3.73 3.80 -8.68
N PRO A 97 -4.70 4.71 -8.44
CA PRO A 97 -5.72 5.04 -9.44
C PRO A 97 -5.14 5.48 -10.78
N ARG A 98 -4.15 6.37 -10.78
CA ARG A 98 -3.57 6.92 -12.02
C ARG A 98 -2.80 5.90 -12.87
N LEU A 99 -2.31 4.78 -12.26
CA LEU A 99 -1.66 3.67 -12.95
C LEU A 99 -2.66 2.62 -13.40
N PHE A 100 -3.59 2.24 -12.51
CA PHE A 100 -4.43 1.06 -12.64
C PHE A 100 -5.23 1.02 -13.94
N THR A 101 -5.75 2.18 -14.36
CA THR A 101 -6.57 2.31 -15.57
C THR A 101 -6.01 3.32 -16.58
N ALA A 102 -4.69 3.54 -16.53
CA ALA A 102 -4.02 4.33 -17.57
C ALA A 102 -3.99 3.57 -18.88
N TRP A 103 -4.40 4.20 -19.97
CA TRP A 103 -4.43 3.58 -21.30
C TRP A 103 -4.37 4.61 -22.43
N GLU A 104 -3.97 4.20 -23.63
CA GLU A 104 -4.08 4.98 -24.87
C GLU A 104 -5.49 4.81 -25.46
N HIS A 105 -6.43 5.62 -25.00
CA HIS A 105 -7.83 5.49 -25.37
C HIS A 105 -8.18 6.00 -26.77
N TYR A 106 -7.36 6.88 -27.31
CA TYR A 106 -7.62 7.51 -28.61
C TYR A 106 -6.37 7.33 -29.48
N ASP A 107 -6.48 6.90 -30.69
CA ASP A 107 -5.37 6.61 -31.61
C ASP A 107 -4.53 7.88 -31.91
N ASP A 108 -3.99 8.50 -30.84
CA ASP A 108 -3.22 9.74 -30.85
C ASP A 108 -1.82 9.61 -30.23
N GLY A 109 -1.43 8.37 -29.86
CA GLY A 109 -0.13 8.05 -29.26
C GLY A 109 0.06 8.60 -27.84
N LYS A 110 -1.03 9.02 -27.16
CA LYS A 110 -0.98 9.56 -25.80
C LYS A 110 -1.51 8.58 -24.79
N LEU A 111 -0.74 8.36 -23.74
CA LEU A 111 -1.19 7.62 -22.57
C LEU A 111 -2.01 8.54 -21.66
N TYR A 112 -3.27 8.19 -21.44
CA TYR A 112 -4.19 8.88 -20.54
C TYR A 112 -4.14 8.26 -19.16
N PRO A 113 -3.88 9.02 -18.08
CA PRO A 113 -3.86 8.48 -16.72
C PRO A 113 -5.20 7.85 -16.32
N GLY A 114 -5.14 6.93 -15.36
CA GLY A 114 -6.32 6.38 -14.73
C GLY A 114 -7.07 7.43 -13.91
N THR A 115 -8.38 7.24 -13.78
CA THR A 115 -9.31 8.15 -13.08
C THR A 115 -10.21 7.37 -12.13
N PHE A 116 -10.94 8.06 -11.24
CA PHE A 116 -11.91 7.40 -10.38
C PHE A 116 -13.01 6.69 -11.18
N LEU A 117 -13.54 7.33 -12.24
CA LEU A 117 -14.56 6.72 -13.09
C LEU A 117 -14.10 5.39 -13.70
N LYS A 118 -12.91 5.39 -14.29
CA LYS A 118 -12.34 4.19 -14.91
C LYS A 118 -12.10 3.09 -13.86
N ALA A 119 -11.56 3.47 -12.67
CA ALA A 119 -11.32 2.54 -11.58
C ALA A 119 -12.62 1.91 -11.06
N ILE A 120 -13.72 2.66 -10.94
CA ILE A 120 -15.04 2.14 -10.56
C ILE A 120 -15.43 0.95 -11.43
N CYS A 121 -15.22 1.04 -12.74
CA CYS A 121 -15.64 0.00 -13.68
C CYS A 121 -14.83 -1.31 -13.55
N LEU A 122 -13.63 -1.26 -12.98
CA LEU A 122 -12.81 -2.44 -12.72
C LEU A 122 -12.91 -2.98 -11.30
N LEU A 123 -13.71 -2.37 -10.41
CA LEU A 123 -13.92 -2.89 -9.06
C LEU A 123 -14.52 -4.30 -9.03
N PRO A 124 -15.49 -4.69 -9.90
CA PRO A 124 -15.96 -6.06 -9.99
C PRO A 124 -14.85 -7.06 -10.35
N TYR A 125 -13.92 -6.68 -11.22
CA TYR A 125 -12.72 -7.47 -11.53
C TYR A 125 -11.84 -7.65 -10.28
N VAL A 126 -11.53 -6.57 -9.57
CA VAL A 126 -10.74 -6.64 -8.32
C VAL A 126 -11.44 -7.52 -7.28
N LYS A 127 -12.77 -7.43 -7.16
CA LYS A 127 -13.55 -8.31 -6.28
C LYS A 127 -13.45 -9.77 -6.68
N SER A 128 -13.43 -10.09 -7.98
CA SER A 128 -13.28 -11.46 -8.48
C SER A 128 -11.93 -12.09 -8.15
N LEU A 129 -10.89 -11.26 -7.96
CA LEU A 129 -9.58 -11.70 -7.44
C LEU A 129 -9.63 -12.08 -5.95
N GLY A 130 -10.70 -11.76 -5.22
CA GLY A 130 -10.89 -12.09 -3.81
C GLY A 130 -10.60 -10.95 -2.84
N ALA A 131 -10.45 -9.72 -3.30
CA ALA A 131 -10.20 -8.55 -2.45
C ALA A 131 -11.38 -8.23 -1.51
N ASP A 132 -11.05 -7.87 -0.27
CA ASP A 132 -11.99 -7.41 0.75
C ASP A 132 -11.75 -5.96 1.17
N ILE A 133 -10.51 -5.47 1.01
CA ILE A 133 -10.11 -4.10 1.31
C ILE A 133 -9.37 -3.53 0.09
N ILE A 134 -9.85 -2.40 -0.42
CA ILE A 134 -9.13 -1.59 -1.40
C ILE A 134 -8.27 -0.58 -0.64
N TYR A 135 -6.96 -0.74 -0.73
CA TYR A 135 -5.99 0.20 -0.19
C TYR A 135 -5.55 1.14 -1.31
N LEU A 136 -5.99 2.41 -1.23
CA LEU A 136 -5.62 3.45 -2.17
C LEU A 136 -4.32 4.12 -1.76
N LEU A 137 -3.33 4.17 -2.66
CA LEU A 137 -2.20 5.07 -2.54
C LEU A 137 -2.73 6.51 -2.54
N PRO A 138 -1.91 7.51 -2.09
CA PRO A 138 -2.41 8.86 -1.86
C PRO A 138 -3.24 9.42 -3.03
N VAL A 139 -4.44 9.89 -2.71
CA VAL A 139 -5.40 10.49 -3.65
C VAL A 139 -5.55 12.00 -3.42
N PHE A 140 -4.64 12.59 -2.64
CA PHE A 140 -4.66 13.98 -2.24
C PHE A 140 -3.98 14.88 -3.29
N LYS A 141 -4.34 16.17 -3.30
CA LYS A 141 -3.68 17.15 -4.14
C LYS A 141 -2.17 17.19 -3.86
N TYR A 142 -1.36 16.81 -4.86
CA TYR A 142 0.09 16.85 -4.77
C TYR A 142 0.69 18.00 -5.58
N SER A 143 1.98 18.28 -5.38
CA SER A 143 2.67 19.38 -6.03
C SER A 143 3.29 19.00 -7.37
N GLY A 144 3.25 19.95 -8.33
CA GLY A 144 4.05 19.90 -9.55
C GLY A 144 5.40 20.62 -9.44
N LEU A 145 5.69 21.31 -8.31
CA LEU A 145 6.97 22.01 -8.10
C LEU A 145 8.02 21.03 -7.56
N TYR A 146 9.24 21.09 -8.04
CA TYR A 146 10.33 20.15 -7.72
C TYR A 146 10.00 18.68 -7.99
N LYS A 147 9.04 18.43 -8.89
CA LYS A 147 8.55 17.10 -9.19
C LYS A 147 9.64 16.17 -9.70
N LYS A 148 9.55 14.92 -9.33
CA LYS A 148 10.30 13.81 -9.94
C LYS A 148 9.53 13.29 -11.14
N GLY A 149 10.22 12.97 -12.23
CA GLY A 149 9.61 12.45 -13.47
C GLY A 149 8.63 13.41 -14.13
N GLY A 150 7.76 12.87 -14.97
CA GLY A 150 6.81 13.65 -15.77
C GLY A 150 5.63 14.22 -14.98
N LEU A 151 5.08 13.43 -14.03
CA LEU A 151 3.86 13.77 -13.27
C LEU A 151 4.14 14.28 -11.85
N GLY A 152 5.20 13.82 -11.20
CA GLY A 152 5.46 14.07 -9.78
C GLY A 152 4.90 13.00 -8.85
N SER A 153 5.35 13.02 -7.59
CA SER A 153 5.02 12.05 -6.56
C SER A 153 3.66 12.32 -5.91
N PRO A 154 2.78 11.32 -5.77
CA PRO A 154 1.54 11.46 -4.99
C PRO A 154 1.81 11.65 -3.49
N TYR A 155 3.02 11.35 -3.02
CA TYR A 155 3.46 11.58 -1.64
C TYR A 155 3.95 13.01 -1.38
N ALA A 156 4.19 13.81 -2.43
CA ALA A 156 4.49 15.24 -2.30
C ALA A 156 3.19 16.04 -2.14
N ILE A 157 2.48 15.82 -1.03
CA ILE A 157 1.13 16.32 -0.78
C ILE A 157 1.16 17.84 -0.59
N LYS A 158 0.49 18.57 -1.48
CA LYS A 158 0.34 20.03 -1.42
C LYS A 158 -0.82 20.44 -0.51
N ASN A 159 -1.91 19.68 -0.54
CA ASN A 159 -3.06 19.90 0.33
C ASN A 159 -3.75 18.58 0.65
N ILE A 160 -3.67 18.16 1.91
CA ILE A 160 -4.21 16.87 2.35
C ILE A 160 -5.75 16.86 2.49
N TYR A 161 -6.40 18.01 2.53
CA TYR A 161 -7.86 18.15 2.59
C TYR A 161 -8.51 18.27 1.21
N ARG A 162 -7.72 18.23 0.11
CA ARG A 162 -8.21 18.28 -1.26
C ARG A 162 -7.80 17.04 -2.04
N LEU A 163 -8.67 16.60 -2.94
CA LEU A 163 -8.37 15.48 -3.83
C LEU A 163 -7.45 15.92 -4.99
N ASP A 164 -6.73 14.95 -5.55
CA ASP A 164 -5.92 15.12 -6.75
C ASP A 164 -6.81 15.37 -7.97
N GLU A 165 -6.67 16.55 -8.55
CA GLU A 165 -7.44 17.00 -9.72
C GLU A 165 -7.20 16.12 -10.96
N ASN A 166 -6.05 15.42 -11.04
CA ASN A 166 -5.73 14.51 -12.15
C ASN A 166 -6.53 13.20 -12.10
N LEU A 167 -7.22 12.90 -11.00
CA LEU A 167 -8.10 11.74 -10.88
C LEU A 167 -9.53 12.00 -11.36
N HIS A 168 -9.82 13.25 -11.77
CA HIS A 168 -11.04 13.61 -12.48
C HIS A 168 -11.10 12.97 -13.86
N ASP A 169 -12.27 12.45 -14.24
CA ASP A 169 -12.51 11.96 -15.60
C ASP A 169 -13.28 12.99 -16.44
N PRO A 170 -12.69 13.46 -17.56
CA PRO A 170 -13.31 14.50 -18.39
C PRO A 170 -14.60 14.04 -19.11
N LEU A 171 -14.90 12.75 -19.15
CA LEU A 171 -16.20 12.24 -19.62
C LEU A 171 -17.37 12.74 -18.75
N LEU A 172 -17.10 13.15 -17.51
CA LEU A 172 -18.10 13.69 -16.57
C LEU A 172 -18.20 15.23 -16.61
N GLY A 173 -17.63 15.86 -17.63
CA GLY A 173 -17.71 17.30 -17.83
C GLY A 173 -16.47 18.05 -17.35
N GLU A 174 -16.63 19.35 -17.07
CA GLU A 174 -15.54 20.20 -16.59
C GLU A 174 -15.13 19.84 -15.16
N LEU A 175 -13.83 19.98 -14.88
CA LEU A 175 -13.28 19.79 -13.54
C LEU A 175 -13.82 20.88 -12.60
N THR A 176 -14.57 20.47 -11.60
CA THR A 176 -14.91 21.28 -10.42
C THR A 176 -14.68 20.43 -9.17
N GLU A 177 -14.52 21.08 -8.02
CA GLU A 177 -14.33 20.36 -6.75
C GLU A 177 -15.52 19.41 -6.49
N ASP A 178 -16.76 19.88 -6.68
CA ASP A 178 -17.96 19.07 -6.48
C ASP A 178 -18.03 17.85 -7.39
N VAL A 179 -17.64 17.99 -8.67
CA VAL A 179 -17.65 16.86 -9.63
C VAL A 179 -16.57 15.83 -9.25
N LEU A 180 -15.37 16.29 -8.85
CA LEU A 180 -14.30 15.41 -8.42
C LEU A 180 -14.67 14.66 -7.12
N GLU A 181 -15.23 15.36 -6.15
CA GLU A 181 -15.72 14.77 -4.91
C GLU A 181 -16.84 13.75 -5.15
N THR A 182 -17.75 14.05 -6.07
CA THR A 182 -18.81 13.13 -6.48
C THR A 182 -18.22 11.84 -7.06
N GLN A 183 -17.16 11.91 -7.86
CA GLN A 183 -16.47 10.75 -8.40
C GLN A 183 -15.82 9.91 -7.31
N PHE A 184 -15.17 10.55 -6.34
CA PHE A 184 -14.55 9.80 -5.24
C PHE A 184 -15.59 9.19 -4.31
N LYS A 185 -16.67 9.90 -3.97
CA LYS A 185 -17.80 9.34 -3.22
C LYS A 185 -18.42 8.14 -3.95
N ALA A 186 -18.59 8.24 -5.27
CA ALA A 186 -19.09 7.14 -6.07
C ALA A 186 -18.13 5.92 -6.07
N PHE A 187 -16.83 6.15 -6.05
CA PHE A 187 -15.84 5.08 -5.92
C PHE A 187 -15.99 4.34 -4.58
N VAL A 188 -16.11 5.08 -3.47
CA VAL A 188 -16.35 4.49 -2.15
C VAL A 188 -17.67 3.73 -2.10
N GLU A 189 -18.75 4.33 -2.62
CA GLU A 189 -20.07 3.67 -2.74
C GLU A 189 -19.99 2.37 -3.54
N ALA A 190 -19.23 2.35 -4.64
CA ALA A 190 -19.07 1.15 -5.49
C ALA A 190 -18.33 0.04 -4.74
N CYS A 191 -17.26 0.38 -4.00
CA CYS A 191 -16.56 -0.58 -3.15
C CYS A 191 -17.51 -1.20 -2.12
N HIS A 192 -18.26 -0.38 -1.39
CA HIS A 192 -19.21 -0.84 -0.37
C HIS A 192 -20.30 -1.74 -0.96
N MET A 193 -20.85 -1.39 -2.13
CA MET A 193 -21.86 -2.21 -2.82
C MET A 193 -21.33 -3.59 -3.23
N LEU A 194 -20.04 -3.68 -3.55
CA LEU A 194 -19.37 -4.94 -3.84
C LEU A 194 -18.85 -5.65 -2.59
N GLY A 195 -19.17 -5.15 -1.38
CA GLY A 195 -18.73 -5.73 -0.11
C GLY A 195 -17.24 -5.60 0.10
N MET A 196 -16.63 -4.50 -0.34
CA MET A 196 -15.23 -4.14 -0.10
C MET A 196 -15.14 -2.87 0.75
N LYS A 197 -14.15 -2.80 1.62
CA LYS A 197 -13.81 -1.62 2.41
C LYS A 197 -12.80 -0.74 1.68
N VAL A 198 -12.78 0.56 1.99
CA VAL A 198 -11.83 1.52 1.42
C VAL A 198 -10.88 2.03 2.50
N MET A 199 -9.59 1.87 2.27
CA MET A 199 -8.51 2.36 3.11
C MET A 199 -7.64 3.34 2.34
N LEU A 200 -7.30 4.49 2.94
CA LEU A 200 -6.40 5.47 2.33
C LEU A 200 -5.01 5.45 2.97
N ASP A 201 -4.02 5.84 2.18
CA ASP A 201 -2.64 6.06 2.64
C ASP A 201 -2.44 7.53 3.05
N PHE A 202 -2.24 7.78 4.34
CA PHE A 202 -2.04 9.13 4.89
C PHE A 202 -0.58 9.39 5.22
N VAL A 203 -0.06 10.50 4.68
CA VAL A 203 1.31 10.96 4.90
C VAL A 203 1.26 12.17 5.83
N PHE A 204 1.72 12.01 7.07
CA PHE A 204 1.66 13.06 8.09
C PHE A 204 3.01 13.66 8.45
N ARG A 205 4.10 12.95 8.15
CA ARG A 205 5.46 13.41 8.52
C ARG A 205 6.04 14.40 7.55
N THR A 206 5.76 14.22 6.26
CA THR A 206 6.24 15.05 5.16
C THR A 206 5.10 15.61 4.33
N VAL A 207 5.36 16.73 3.67
CA VAL A 207 4.45 17.37 2.71
C VAL A 207 5.27 17.89 1.52
N SER A 208 4.63 18.39 0.46
CA SER A 208 5.36 19.03 -0.63
C SER A 208 6.11 20.28 -0.13
N ARG A 209 7.19 20.63 -0.82
CA ARG A 209 7.99 21.81 -0.49
C ARG A 209 7.22 23.12 -0.61
N ASP A 210 6.23 23.18 -1.49
CA ASP A 210 5.34 24.32 -1.74
C ASP A 210 3.93 24.10 -1.16
N ASN A 211 3.84 23.41 -0.03
CA ASN A 211 2.57 23.11 0.63
C ASN A 211 1.73 24.36 0.89
N ASP A 212 0.41 24.26 0.74
CA ASP A 212 -0.51 25.40 0.89
C ASP A 212 -0.48 26.01 2.30
N LEU A 213 -0.09 25.24 3.33
CA LEU A 213 0.06 25.73 4.72
C LEU A 213 1.14 26.80 4.87
N ILE A 214 2.07 26.92 3.92
CA ILE A 214 3.12 27.96 3.98
C ILE A 214 2.53 29.36 4.03
N ALA A 215 1.40 29.59 3.37
CA ALA A 215 0.76 30.91 3.32
C ALA A 215 0.32 31.39 4.71
N GLU A 216 -0.21 30.51 5.53
CA GLU A 216 -0.73 30.82 6.86
C GLU A 216 0.32 30.60 7.95
N HIS A 217 1.09 29.50 7.82
CA HIS A 217 2.02 28.98 8.82
C HIS A 217 3.42 28.71 8.27
N PRO A 218 4.15 29.73 7.77
CA PRO A 218 5.52 29.52 7.30
C PRO A 218 6.48 29.04 8.41
N ASP A 219 6.13 29.24 9.67
CA ASP A 219 6.83 28.78 10.87
C ASP A 219 6.65 27.27 11.16
N TRP A 220 5.73 26.58 10.47
CA TRP A 220 5.59 25.13 10.54
C TRP A 220 6.60 24.38 9.67
N PHE A 221 7.45 25.11 8.94
CA PHE A 221 8.44 24.58 8.01
C PHE A 221 9.86 24.95 8.43
N TYR A 222 10.82 24.18 7.94
CA TYR A 222 12.24 24.50 8.06
C TYR A 222 12.71 25.18 6.78
N TRP A 223 13.51 26.24 6.92
CA TRP A 223 13.97 27.07 5.82
C TRP A 223 15.48 27.09 5.72
N ILE A 224 16.01 27.08 4.48
CA ILE A 224 17.46 27.20 4.19
C ILE A 224 17.69 28.36 3.20
N GLY A 225 18.89 28.94 3.24
CA GLY A 225 19.34 29.84 2.19
C GLY A 225 19.33 29.14 0.83
N LEU A 226 18.89 29.82 -0.20
CA LEU A 226 18.74 29.24 -1.54
C LEU A 226 20.06 28.72 -2.10
N GLU A 227 21.20 29.38 -1.75
CA GLU A 227 22.54 28.96 -2.10
C GLU A 227 22.94 27.58 -1.56
N HIS A 228 22.27 27.11 -0.50
CA HIS A 228 22.51 25.78 0.09
C HIS A 228 21.59 24.70 -0.49
N ALA A 229 20.60 25.07 -1.29
CA ALA A 229 19.59 24.10 -1.76
C ALA A 229 20.13 23.10 -2.81
N ALA A 230 21.04 23.54 -3.68
CA ALA A 230 21.59 22.74 -4.76
C ALA A 230 22.47 21.59 -4.25
N ASP A 231 23.27 21.84 -3.20
CA ASP A 231 24.20 20.88 -2.61
C ASP A 231 23.66 20.31 -1.27
N PHE A 232 22.38 20.48 -0.99
CA PHE A 232 21.78 20.03 0.26
C PHE A 232 21.93 18.53 0.43
N ALA A 233 22.50 18.12 1.54
CA ALA A 233 22.64 16.72 1.95
C ALA A 233 22.42 16.59 3.46
N ALA A 234 21.76 15.52 3.88
CA ALA A 234 21.63 15.21 5.30
C ALA A 234 22.99 14.96 5.94
N PRO A 235 23.21 15.42 7.20
CA PRO A 235 24.49 15.20 7.87
C PRO A 235 24.75 13.71 8.09
N ALA A 236 26.00 13.30 7.90
CA ALA A 236 26.49 11.93 8.02
C ALA A 236 27.61 11.80 9.05
N ILE A 237 27.89 10.58 9.51
CA ILE A 237 29.01 10.30 10.41
C ILE A 237 30.21 9.85 9.58
N ASP A 238 31.25 10.65 9.55
CA ASP A 238 32.47 10.37 8.82
C ASP A 238 33.14 9.07 9.29
N GLY A 239 33.70 8.33 8.32
CA GLY A 239 34.45 7.08 8.60
C GLY A 239 33.58 5.88 8.95
N VAL A 240 32.27 6.02 8.98
CA VAL A 240 31.31 4.92 9.15
C VAL A 240 30.76 4.53 7.77
N LYS A 241 30.93 3.25 7.41
CA LYS A 241 30.39 2.70 6.16
C LYS A 241 28.99 2.10 6.41
N GLY A 242 28.03 2.51 5.60
CA GLY A 242 26.66 1.99 5.61
C GLY A 242 25.73 2.63 6.65
N PRO A 243 24.45 2.25 6.62
CA PRO A 243 23.40 2.81 7.45
C PRO A 243 23.65 2.63 8.96
N VAL A 244 23.32 3.65 9.74
CA VAL A 244 23.45 3.65 11.21
C VAL A 244 22.10 3.98 11.83
N ALA A 245 21.64 3.11 12.72
CA ALA A 245 20.43 3.36 13.49
C ALA A 245 20.61 4.56 14.45
N LEU A 246 19.59 5.42 14.52
CA LEU A 246 19.60 6.54 15.44
C LEU A 246 19.48 6.06 16.90
N ASN A 247 20.46 6.44 17.72
CA ASN A 247 20.48 6.25 19.17
C ASN A 247 21.33 7.36 19.80
N GLY A 248 21.32 7.48 21.13
CA GLY A 248 22.03 8.56 21.82
C GLY A 248 23.55 8.62 21.54
N ARG A 249 24.20 7.49 21.21
CA ARG A 249 25.61 7.47 20.82
C ARG A 249 25.80 7.99 19.39
N SER A 250 25.00 7.49 18.45
CA SER A 250 25.08 7.95 17.05
C SER A 250 24.67 9.41 16.91
N LEU A 251 23.66 9.87 17.66
CA LEU A 251 23.26 11.28 17.70
C LEU A 251 24.40 12.19 18.17
N ARG A 252 25.07 11.85 19.28
CA ARG A 252 26.26 12.62 19.77
C ARG A 252 27.41 12.63 18.76
N ARG A 253 27.65 11.54 18.04
CA ARG A 253 28.64 11.48 16.97
C ARG A 253 28.25 12.36 15.79
N LEU A 254 26.97 12.36 15.42
CA LEU A 254 26.44 13.19 14.34
C LEU A 254 26.65 14.68 14.61
N TYR A 255 26.29 15.18 15.80
CA TYR A 255 26.50 16.59 16.19
C TYR A 255 27.99 16.99 16.31
N LYS A 256 28.90 16.02 16.36
CA LYS A 256 30.35 16.25 16.35
C LYS A 256 31.02 15.99 15.00
N ALA A 257 30.24 15.59 13.99
CA ALA A 257 30.76 15.30 12.67
C ALA A 257 31.31 16.56 11.98
N LYS A 258 32.30 16.34 11.10
CA LYS A 258 32.81 17.41 10.24
C LYS A 258 31.69 17.93 9.33
N GLY A 259 31.62 19.24 9.14
CA GLY A 259 30.60 19.87 8.29
C GLY A 259 29.27 20.18 8.99
N ILE A 260 29.07 19.72 10.26
CA ILE A 260 27.82 20.00 10.98
C ILE A 260 27.57 21.48 11.18
N LYS A 261 28.62 22.28 11.41
CA LYS A 261 28.49 23.73 11.59
C LYS A 261 28.04 24.43 10.30
N GLU A 262 28.59 24.01 9.18
CA GLU A 262 28.22 24.51 7.85
C GLU A 262 26.77 24.14 7.52
N TYR A 263 26.39 22.87 7.81
CA TYR A 263 25.02 22.41 7.67
C TYR A 263 24.02 23.27 8.48
N LEU A 264 24.31 23.49 9.76
CA LEU A 264 23.45 24.29 10.65
C LEU A 264 23.41 25.77 10.23
N ALA A 265 24.51 26.33 9.71
CA ALA A 265 24.58 27.69 9.22
C ALA A 265 23.75 27.96 7.97
N GLY A 266 23.41 26.89 7.21
CA GLY A 266 22.52 27.01 6.04
C GLY A 266 21.06 27.27 6.40
N PHE A 267 20.63 27.06 7.64
CA PHE A 267 19.26 27.30 8.06
C PHE A 267 19.01 28.77 8.38
N VAL A 268 17.81 29.22 8.00
CA VAL A 268 17.36 30.61 8.20
C VAL A 268 16.02 30.66 8.92
N ARG A 269 15.65 31.80 9.46
CA ARG A 269 14.31 31.97 10.05
C ARG A 269 13.24 32.03 8.96
N PRO A 270 11.98 31.65 9.26
CA PRO A 270 10.88 31.76 8.31
C PRO A 270 10.75 33.14 7.70
N PRO A 271 10.29 33.27 6.44
CA PRO A 271 10.22 34.58 5.76
C PRO A 271 9.38 35.62 6.53
N LYS A 272 8.29 35.24 7.16
CA LYS A 272 7.44 36.09 7.99
C LYS A 272 8.17 36.65 9.22
N GLU A 273 9.09 35.89 9.82
CA GLU A 273 9.92 36.33 10.95
C GLU A 273 11.07 37.20 10.48
N THR A 274 11.58 36.95 9.26
CA THR A 274 12.71 37.67 8.68
C THR A 274 12.32 39.08 8.26
N ASP A 275 11.20 39.25 7.56
CA ASP A 275 10.65 40.53 7.12
C ASP A 275 9.11 40.42 6.98
N PRO A 276 8.37 40.78 8.05
CA PRO A 276 6.90 40.66 8.05
C PRO A 276 6.22 41.53 6.99
N GLU A 277 6.74 42.75 6.71
CA GLU A 277 6.12 43.63 5.74
C GLU A 277 6.27 43.09 4.32
N LYS A 278 7.46 42.67 3.96
CA LYS A 278 7.75 42.02 2.68
C LYS A 278 6.93 40.72 2.50
N TRP A 279 6.79 39.95 3.55
CA TRP A 279 5.94 38.74 3.55
C TRP A 279 4.50 39.07 3.17
N GLU A 280 3.88 40.05 3.77
CA GLU A 280 2.52 40.48 3.47
C GLU A 280 2.36 41.00 2.02
N VAL A 281 3.39 41.63 1.46
CA VAL A 281 3.40 42.05 0.04
C VAL A 281 3.38 40.80 -0.87
N LEU A 282 4.18 39.78 -0.55
CA LEU A 282 4.25 38.53 -1.32
C LEU A 282 2.94 37.76 -1.26
N LEU A 283 2.30 37.64 -0.08
CA LEU A 283 1.00 37.00 0.05
C LEU A 283 -0.06 37.69 -0.82
N ARG A 284 -0.12 39.04 -0.83
CA ARG A 284 -1.04 39.78 -1.71
C ARG A 284 -0.74 39.56 -3.19
N ARG A 285 0.56 39.47 -3.56
CA ARG A 285 0.95 39.14 -4.94
C ARG A 285 0.52 37.73 -5.32
N HIS A 286 0.84 36.73 -4.51
CA HIS A 286 0.40 35.36 -4.70
C HIS A 286 -1.13 35.24 -4.89
N ALA A 287 -1.92 35.84 -3.97
CA ALA A 287 -3.38 35.78 -4.02
C ALA A 287 -3.96 36.45 -5.29
N ARG A 288 -3.31 37.49 -5.80
CA ARG A 288 -3.77 38.23 -6.98
C ARG A 288 -3.38 37.55 -8.30
N THR A 289 -2.17 36.99 -8.37
CA THR A 289 -1.58 36.54 -9.64
C THR A 289 -1.66 35.00 -9.83
N GLY A 290 -1.83 34.26 -8.73
CA GLY A 290 -1.71 32.78 -8.73
C GLY A 290 -0.28 32.28 -8.90
N GLU A 291 0.74 33.18 -8.87
CA GLU A 291 2.15 32.75 -8.89
C GLU A 291 2.47 31.88 -7.67
N SER A 292 3.36 30.90 -7.81
CA SER A 292 3.79 30.05 -6.70
C SER A 292 4.37 30.87 -5.55
N LEU A 293 3.82 30.72 -4.34
CA LEU A 293 4.30 31.45 -3.17
C LEU A 293 5.76 31.09 -2.86
N LEU A 294 6.15 29.81 -2.97
CA LEU A 294 7.52 29.39 -2.72
C LEU A 294 8.50 30.00 -3.72
N GLU A 295 8.17 30.03 -5.03
CA GLU A 295 9.01 30.68 -6.04
C GLU A 295 9.15 32.21 -5.79
N LEU A 296 8.09 32.85 -5.32
CA LEU A 296 8.17 34.23 -4.89
C LEU A 296 9.10 34.44 -3.69
N VAL A 297 9.06 33.54 -2.71
CA VAL A 297 9.97 33.52 -1.55
C VAL A 297 11.42 33.33 -2.00
N GLU A 298 11.66 32.39 -2.89
CA GLU A 298 12.99 32.10 -3.44
C GLU A 298 13.57 33.34 -4.15
N ALA A 299 12.78 33.99 -4.99
CA ALA A 299 13.20 35.18 -5.73
C ALA A 299 13.44 36.37 -4.83
N GLU A 300 12.61 36.61 -3.83
CA GLU A 300 12.61 37.85 -3.05
C GLU A 300 13.40 37.73 -1.73
N PHE A 301 13.37 36.57 -1.06
CA PHE A 301 14.05 36.34 0.21
C PHE A 301 15.36 35.57 0.07
N GLY A 302 15.61 34.92 -1.09
CA GLY A 302 16.78 34.07 -1.28
C GLY A 302 16.77 32.84 -0.36
N MET A 303 15.60 32.32 -0.01
CA MET A 303 15.44 31.13 0.85
C MET A 303 14.39 30.20 0.30
N THR A 304 14.46 28.91 0.69
CA THR A 304 13.51 27.87 0.28
C THR A 304 13.25 26.90 1.43
N THR A 305 12.19 26.10 1.32
CA THR A 305 11.93 25.01 2.28
C THR A 305 12.98 23.91 2.14
N VAL A 306 13.31 23.25 3.26
CA VAL A 306 14.34 22.19 3.31
C VAL A 306 13.88 20.96 2.54
N PRO A 307 14.67 20.40 1.60
CA PRO A 307 14.39 19.09 1.03
C PRO A 307 14.36 18.01 2.09
N GLY A 308 13.44 17.02 1.96
CA GLY A 308 13.41 15.85 2.81
C GLY A 308 14.64 14.93 2.62
N PHE A 309 14.85 14.02 3.55
CA PHE A 309 15.94 13.03 3.50
C PHE A 309 15.60 11.81 4.37
N SER A 310 16.36 10.72 4.21
CA SER A 310 16.18 9.50 4.99
C SER A 310 16.39 9.72 6.50
N ASP A 311 15.55 9.08 7.31
CA ASP A 311 15.63 9.04 8.77
C ASP A 311 16.80 8.16 9.31
N VAL A 312 17.55 7.52 8.41
CA VAL A 312 18.71 6.67 8.72
C VAL A 312 19.99 7.41 8.41
N ILE A 313 20.89 7.51 9.41
CA ILE A 313 22.19 8.18 9.25
C ILE A 313 23.05 7.37 8.26
N ASN A 314 23.77 8.07 7.37
CA ASN A 314 24.59 7.48 6.31
C ASN A 314 23.81 6.62 5.30
N ASP A 315 22.51 6.81 5.19
CA ASP A 315 21.75 6.26 4.07
C ASP A 315 22.30 6.83 2.76
N ARG A 316 22.36 5.99 1.74
CA ARG A 316 22.85 6.38 0.41
C ARG A 316 21.75 6.96 -0.49
N GLN A 317 20.50 6.98 -0.02
CA GLN A 317 19.43 7.60 -0.78
C GLN A 317 19.74 9.09 -1.02
N PRO A 318 19.49 9.59 -2.24
CA PRO A 318 19.58 11.01 -2.51
C PRO A 318 18.53 11.78 -1.68
N PRO A 319 18.70 13.09 -1.48
CA PRO A 319 17.66 13.92 -0.86
C PRO A 319 16.31 13.77 -1.57
N TRP A 320 15.24 13.83 -0.81
CA TRP A 320 13.88 13.82 -1.33
C TRP A 320 13.50 15.26 -1.73
N THR A 321 13.86 15.62 -2.97
CA THR A 321 13.82 17.01 -3.45
C THR A 321 12.42 17.60 -3.59
N ASP A 322 11.40 16.77 -3.61
CA ASP A 322 9.98 17.10 -3.81
C ASP A 322 9.20 17.30 -2.51
N VAL A 323 9.73 16.85 -1.37
CA VAL A 323 9.07 16.93 -0.07
C VAL A 323 9.91 17.67 0.98
N THR A 324 9.25 18.13 2.03
CA THR A 324 9.84 18.73 3.22
C THR A 324 9.19 18.16 4.49
N TYR A 325 9.82 18.36 5.64
CA TYR A 325 9.31 17.93 6.95
C TYR A 325 8.50 19.04 7.62
N LEU A 326 7.44 18.63 8.31
CA LEU A 326 6.66 19.51 9.18
C LEU A 326 7.34 19.64 10.56
N LYS A 327 7.28 20.86 11.13
CA LYS A 327 7.87 21.21 12.43
C LYS A 327 6.85 21.02 13.55
N PHE A 328 6.77 19.80 14.10
CA PHE A 328 5.84 19.41 15.18
C PHE A 328 6.21 19.98 16.56
N PHE A 329 7.44 20.47 16.71
CA PHE A 329 7.90 21.07 17.97
C PHE A 329 8.62 22.40 17.66
N HIS A 330 8.37 23.42 18.49
CA HIS A 330 9.01 24.74 18.34
C HIS A 330 10.46 24.75 18.83
N ASP A 331 10.87 23.73 19.59
CA ASP A 331 12.21 23.55 20.12
C ASP A 331 12.82 22.23 19.67
N ILE A 332 14.08 22.02 20.04
CA ILE A 332 14.84 20.82 19.72
C ILE A 332 15.00 19.95 20.97
N HIS A 333 15.30 18.65 20.76
CA HIS A 333 15.56 17.71 21.84
C HIS A 333 16.69 18.20 22.75
N ARG A 334 16.52 18.01 24.07
CA ARG A 334 17.46 18.48 25.10
C ARG A 334 18.92 18.06 24.88
N GLU A 335 19.20 16.89 24.32
CA GLU A 335 20.58 16.45 24.02
C GLU A 335 21.17 17.29 22.87
N ALA A 336 20.38 17.71 21.90
CA ALA A 336 20.82 18.55 20.79
C ALA A 336 21.18 19.97 21.27
N ARG A 337 20.47 20.52 22.25
CA ARG A 337 20.75 21.84 22.84
C ARG A 337 22.17 21.97 23.41
N ARG A 338 22.86 20.85 23.69
CA ARG A 338 24.26 20.86 24.15
C ARG A 338 25.26 21.24 23.05
N TYR A 339 24.85 21.21 21.80
CA TYR A 339 25.74 21.40 20.63
C TYR A 339 25.36 22.63 19.82
N VAL A 340 24.20 23.20 20.07
CA VAL A 340 23.59 24.27 19.24
C VAL A 340 23.32 25.48 20.12
N GLY A 341 23.71 26.68 19.65
CA GLY A 341 23.48 27.94 20.35
C GLY A 341 22.02 28.35 20.33
N GLU A 342 21.62 29.23 21.24
CA GLU A 342 20.25 29.76 21.36
C GLU A 342 19.81 30.57 20.12
N GLU A 343 20.76 31.20 19.44
CA GLU A 343 20.52 32.03 18.23
C GLU A 343 20.37 31.21 16.94
N GLN A 344 20.57 29.87 16.99
CA GLN A 344 20.43 29.03 15.83
C GLN A 344 18.98 29.09 15.28
N PRO A 345 18.79 29.43 13.98
CA PRO A 345 17.49 29.30 13.34
C PRO A 345 16.92 27.88 13.44
N PRO A 346 15.61 27.69 13.36
CA PRO A 346 14.99 26.35 13.33
C PRO A 346 15.67 25.48 12.27
N TYR A 347 16.09 24.29 12.64
CA TYR A 347 16.79 23.36 11.76
C TYR A 347 16.22 21.94 11.94
N ILE A 348 16.48 21.05 10.97
CA ILE A 348 16.13 19.64 11.04
C ILE A 348 17.35 18.76 10.83
N MET A 349 17.48 17.74 11.66
CA MET A 349 18.40 16.63 11.53
C MET A 349 17.67 15.31 11.79
N GLN A 350 18.38 14.19 11.83
CA GLN A 350 17.75 12.88 12.04
C GLN A 350 16.97 12.78 13.35
N ASP A 351 17.34 13.52 14.41
CA ASP A 351 16.57 13.62 15.66
C ASP A 351 15.21 14.30 15.43
N GLY A 352 15.18 15.39 14.66
CA GLY A 352 13.93 16.07 14.27
C GLY A 352 13.09 15.25 13.29
N VAL A 353 13.69 14.37 12.49
CA VAL A 353 12.99 13.43 11.62
C VAL A 353 12.39 12.27 12.41
N ARG A 354 13.11 11.77 13.43
CA ARG A 354 12.69 10.63 14.28
C ARG A 354 12.05 11.11 15.57
N LEU A 355 10.88 11.75 15.47
CA LEU A 355 10.15 12.29 16.63
C LEU A 355 9.74 11.23 17.65
N ASN A 356 9.60 9.96 17.24
CA ASN A 356 9.33 8.85 18.14
C ASN A 356 10.49 8.57 19.14
N LEU A 357 11.70 9.05 18.85
CA LEU A 357 12.90 8.85 19.67
C LEU A 357 13.40 10.16 20.30
N TYR A 358 13.41 11.24 19.52
CA TYR A 358 14.07 12.49 19.91
C TYR A 358 13.27 13.70 19.45
N HIS A 359 12.30 14.13 20.24
CA HIS A 359 11.51 15.34 19.99
C HIS A 359 11.82 16.46 20.99
N GLY A 360 11.35 17.68 20.68
CA GLY A 360 11.35 18.81 21.61
C GLY A 360 10.36 18.65 22.77
N GLU A 361 10.25 19.70 23.59
CA GLU A 361 9.31 19.78 24.71
C GLU A 361 8.17 20.76 24.43
N LEU A 362 8.38 21.71 23.51
CA LEU A 362 7.41 22.74 23.11
C LEU A 362 6.67 22.31 21.85
N GLU A 363 5.56 21.61 22.05
CA GLU A 363 4.74 21.07 20.97
C GLU A 363 4.04 22.14 20.14
N ASN A 364 3.99 21.99 18.82
CA ASN A 364 3.16 22.76 17.91
C ASN A 364 1.73 22.23 17.93
N LYS A 365 0.93 22.73 18.87
CA LYS A 365 -0.44 22.24 19.13
C LYS A 365 -1.40 22.49 17.98
N GLU A 366 -1.22 23.58 17.23
CA GLU A 366 -2.08 23.90 16.09
C GLU A 366 -1.84 22.92 14.94
N LEU A 367 -0.57 22.64 14.59
CA LEU A 367 -0.21 21.63 13.61
C LEU A 367 -0.70 20.24 14.04
N ARG A 368 -0.53 19.89 15.32
CA ARG A 368 -1.04 18.63 15.86
C ARG A 368 -2.55 18.49 15.68
N SER A 369 -3.32 19.54 16.01
CA SER A 369 -4.77 19.55 15.81
C SER A 369 -5.17 19.43 14.35
N TYR A 370 -4.47 20.15 13.47
CA TYR A 370 -4.67 20.07 12.02
C TYR A 370 -4.48 18.63 11.51
N ILE A 371 -3.36 17.98 11.86
CA ILE A 371 -3.04 16.63 11.42
C ILE A 371 -4.00 15.59 11.98
N SER A 372 -4.32 15.67 13.28
CA SER A 372 -5.21 14.69 13.92
C SER A 372 -6.68 14.81 13.49
N GLY A 373 -7.06 15.92 12.84
CA GLY A 373 -8.39 16.13 12.25
C GLY A 373 -8.55 15.54 10.84
N VAL A 374 -7.46 15.13 10.16
CA VAL A 374 -7.51 14.72 8.75
C VAL A 374 -8.34 13.43 8.55
N ILE A 375 -8.07 12.38 9.32
CA ILE A 375 -8.81 11.11 9.16
C ILE A 375 -10.30 11.29 9.45
N PRO A 376 -10.74 11.91 10.56
CA PRO A 376 -12.14 12.22 10.81
C PRO A 376 -12.84 12.95 9.65
N TYR A 377 -12.17 13.94 9.06
CA TYR A 377 -12.70 14.65 7.88
C TYR A 377 -13.00 13.69 6.71
N TYR A 378 -12.11 12.74 6.42
CA TYR A 378 -12.32 11.77 5.34
C TYR A 378 -13.36 10.71 5.70
N GLN A 379 -13.48 10.33 6.97
CA GLN A 379 -14.55 9.45 7.47
C GLN A 379 -15.92 10.10 7.28
N GLU A 380 -16.09 11.34 7.76
CA GLU A 380 -17.35 12.09 7.67
C GLU A 380 -17.74 12.39 6.21
N LYS A 381 -16.78 12.90 5.43
CA LYS A 381 -17.08 13.41 4.09
C LYS A 381 -17.24 12.32 3.04
N TYR A 382 -16.46 11.22 3.14
CA TYR A 382 -16.35 10.20 2.10
C TYR A 382 -16.71 8.79 2.57
N GLY A 383 -16.80 8.56 3.88
CA GLY A 383 -17.17 7.25 4.42
C GLY A 383 -16.09 6.18 4.23
N ILE A 384 -14.80 6.53 4.34
CA ILE A 384 -13.70 5.56 4.27
C ILE A 384 -13.69 4.66 5.52
N ASP A 385 -13.18 3.43 5.39
CA ASP A 385 -13.22 2.38 6.42
C ASP A 385 -11.87 2.14 7.10
N GLY A 386 -10.80 2.76 6.63
CA GLY A 386 -9.48 2.55 7.19
C GLY A 386 -8.42 3.54 6.72
N ALA A 387 -7.29 3.50 7.42
CA ALA A 387 -6.12 4.33 7.12
C ALA A 387 -4.83 3.54 7.32
N ARG A 388 -3.90 3.66 6.37
CA ARG A 388 -2.48 3.41 6.61
C ARG A 388 -1.81 4.73 6.96
N ILE A 389 -0.95 4.71 7.98
CA ILE A 389 -0.14 5.89 8.33
C ILE A 389 1.28 5.67 7.84
N ASP A 390 1.63 6.42 6.79
CA ASP A 390 2.96 6.46 6.20
C ASP A 390 3.95 7.05 7.19
N MET A 391 5.15 6.46 7.29
CA MET A 391 6.18 6.84 8.26
C MET A 391 5.67 6.96 9.71
N GLY A 392 4.60 6.26 10.08
CA GLY A 392 4.02 6.29 11.42
C GLY A 392 5.02 5.94 12.53
N HIS A 393 6.01 5.11 12.20
CA HIS A 393 7.12 4.74 13.07
C HIS A 393 8.05 5.93 13.43
N ALA A 394 8.01 7.04 12.69
CA ALA A 394 8.81 8.24 12.91
C ALA A 394 8.07 9.37 13.63
N LEU A 395 6.73 9.31 13.73
CA LEU A 395 5.91 10.27 14.45
C LEU A 395 6.05 10.14 15.97
N ALA A 396 5.77 11.22 16.69
CA ALA A 396 5.69 11.16 18.15
C ALA A 396 4.57 10.19 18.59
N PRO A 397 4.82 9.27 19.56
CA PRO A 397 3.82 8.28 19.98
C PRO A 397 2.51 8.90 20.44
N GLU A 398 2.56 10.08 21.10
CA GLU A 398 1.40 10.83 21.58
C GLU A 398 0.51 11.29 20.41
N LEU A 399 1.13 11.73 19.32
CA LEU A 399 0.42 12.12 18.09
C LEU A 399 -0.22 10.90 17.42
N ASN A 400 0.50 9.78 17.30
CA ASN A 400 -0.06 8.54 16.76
C ASN A 400 -1.30 8.10 17.56
N ARG A 401 -1.21 8.10 18.89
CA ARG A 401 -2.34 7.74 19.75
C ARG A 401 -3.53 8.69 19.58
N GLU A 402 -3.29 10.00 19.43
CA GLU A 402 -4.36 10.97 19.19
C GLU A 402 -5.03 10.76 17.85
N ILE A 403 -4.26 10.56 16.76
CA ILE A 403 -4.78 10.27 15.42
C ILE A 403 -5.67 9.02 15.49
N VAL A 404 -5.16 7.95 16.10
CA VAL A 404 -5.89 6.69 16.29
C VAL A 404 -7.15 6.87 17.11
N ALA A 405 -7.08 7.62 18.23
CA ALA A 405 -8.21 7.86 19.09
C ALA A 405 -9.34 8.61 18.37
N LYS A 406 -9.02 9.71 17.69
CA LYS A 406 -10.00 10.49 16.90
C LYS A 406 -10.64 9.69 15.78
N ALA A 407 -9.87 8.87 15.07
CA ALA A 407 -10.41 8.00 14.03
C ALA A 407 -11.41 6.97 14.61
N LYS A 408 -11.14 6.43 15.81
CA LYS A 408 -12.01 5.46 16.49
C LYS A 408 -13.19 6.10 17.21
N GLU A 409 -13.09 7.38 17.60
CA GLU A 409 -14.22 8.15 18.12
C GLU A 409 -15.29 8.32 17.05
N GLU A 410 -14.89 8.55 15.80
CA GLU A 410 -15.80 8.68 14.66
C GLU A 410 -16.39 7.31 14.27
N ASP A 411 -15.56 6.28 14.14
CA ASP A 411 -15.98 4.90 13.86
C ASP A 411 -15.14 3.90 14.68
N GLY A 412 -15.75 3.25 15.65
CA GLY A 412 -15.10 2.23 16.48
C GLY A 412 -14.62 0.99 15.71
N GLY A 413 -15.12 0.76 14.49
CA GLY A 413 -14.71 -0.31 13.57
C GLY A 413 -13.66 0.10 12.54
N PHE A 414 -13.16 1.33 12.59
CA PHE A 414 -12.19 1.86 11.62
C PHE A 414 -10.86 1.12 11.68
N ILE A 415 -10.37 0.68 10.52
CA ILE A 415 -9.18 -0.16 10.39
C ILE A 415 -7.92 0.70 10.29
N LEU A 416 -6.93 0.43 11.16
CA LEU A 416 -5.69 1.20 11.23
C LEU A 416 -4.48 0.32 10.99
N TRP A 417 -3.65 0.70 10.02
CA TRP A 417 -2.43 0.04 9.59
C TRP A 417 -1.22 0.95 9.83
N SER A 418 -0.23 0.47 10.57
CA SER A 418 1.04 1.18 10.76
C SER A 418 2.10 0.73 9.77
N GLU A 419 2.81 1.65 9.16
CA GLU A 419 4.04 1.36 8.44
C GLU A 419 5.17 1.07 9.44
N GLU A 420 5.10 -0.08 10.08
CA GLU A 420 6.19 -0.64 10.90
C GLU A 420 6.65 -1.95 10.25
N PHE A 421 7.93 -2.06 10.03
CA PHE A 421 8.51 -3.21 9.37
C PHE A 421 9.05 -4.26 10.34
N ASP A 422 9.45 -3.87 11.56
CA ASP A 422 9.98 -4.78 12.56
C ASP A 422 8.87 -5.44 13.37
N ALA A 423 8.68 -6.75 13.17
CA ALA A 423 7.73 -7.56 13.92
C ALA A 423 7.94 -7.47 15.45
N GLY A 424 9.17 -7.20 15.91
CA GLY A 424 9.49 -7.01 17.32
C GLY A 424 8.91 -5.73 17.92
N LYS A 425 8.49 -4.75 17.09
CA LYS A 425 7.85 -3.50 17.51
C LYS A 425 6.33 -3.52 17.36
N SER A 426 5.76 -4.62 16.88
CA SER A 426 4.31 -4.77 16.69
C SER A 426 3.51 -4.57 17.98
N GLY A 427 4.10 -4.87 19.17
CA GLY A 427 3.49 -4.59 20.46
C GLY A 427 3.33 -3.10 20.75
N ALA A 428 4.28 -2.27 20.32
CA ALA A 428 4.15 -0.81 20.43
C ALA A 428 3.03 -0.29 19.52
N ALA A 429 2.99 -0.74 18.24
CA ALA A 429 1.93 -0.39 17.32
C ALA A 429 0.54 -0.81 17.84
N LYS A 430 0.43 -2.01 18.44
CA LYS A 430 -0.79 -2.49 19.10
C LYS A 430 -1.22 -1.58 20.26
N ASN A 431 -0.27 -1.17 21.10
CA ASN A 431 -0.53 -0.29 22.24
C ASN A 431 -0.96 1.12 21.78
N ASP A 432 -0.48 1.58 20.63
CA ASP A 432 -0.94 2.82 20.00
C ASP A 432 -2.31 2.66 19.30
N GLY A 433 -2.86 1.43 19.24
CA GLY A 433 -4.19 1.12 18.76
C GLY A 433 -4.28 0.71 17.29
N PHE A 434 -3.16 0.40 16.63
CA PHE A 434 -3.13 -0.17 15.29
C PHE A 434 -3.57 -1.63 15.26
N HIS A 435 -4.18 -2.06 14.16
CA HIS A 435 -4.69 -3.41 13.97
C HIS A 435 -3.67 -4.35 13.34
N PHE A 436 -2.75 -3.83 12.50
CA PHE A 436 -1.69 -4.60 11.85
C PHE A 436 -0.54 -3.72 11.38
N ILE A 437 0.56 -4.35 10.98
CA ILE A 437 1.80 -3.71 10.52
C ILE A 437 2.22 -4.20 9.13
N SER A 438 3.12 -3.47 8.47
CA SER A 438 3.63 -3.83 7.14
C SER A 438 4.53 -5.08 7.16
N GLY A 439 5.54 -5.12 8.02
CA GLY A 439 6.51 -6.22 8.04
C GLY A 439 7.37 -6.32 6.77
N PHE A 440 8.16 -7.41 6.66
CA PHE A 440 9.12 -7.62 5.57
C PHE A 440 8.92 -8.94 4.82
N THR A 441 7.70 -9.43 4.64
CA THR A 441 7.48 -10.75 4.03
C THR A 441 8.07 -10.87 2.63
N TRP A 442 7.94 -9.85 1.79
CA TRP A 442 8.52 -9.76 0.45
C TRP A 442 10.05 -9.96 0.45
N SER A 443 10.77 -9.43 1.46
CA SER A 443 12.22 -9.64 1.60
C SER A 443 12.56 -11.08 2.05
N ILE A 444 11.72 -11.66 2.92
CA ILE A 444 11.90 -13.04 3.40
C ILE A 444 11.69 -14.03 2.25
N TYR A 445 10.76 -13.75 1.34
CA TYR A 445 10.42 -14.65 0.21
C TYR A 445 11.57 -14.80 -0.80
N LYS A 446 12.50 -13.85 -0.89
CA LYS A 446 13.75 -14.00 -1.65
C LYS A 446 14.58 -15.21 -1.18
N ASP A 447 14.43 -15.56 0.08
CA ASP A 447 15.12 -16.69 0.71
C ASP A 447 14.32 -18.01 0.70
N LEU A 448 13.30 -18.15 -0.16
CA LEU A 448 12.36 -19.28 -0.19
C LEU A 448 13.04 -20.64 -0.10
N GLU A 449 14.14 -20.86 -0.83
CA GLU A 449 14.86 -22.14 -0.87
C GLU A 449 15.92 -22.28 0.26
N LYS A 450 16.14 -21.24 1.07
CA LYS A 450 17.16 -21.26 2.12
C LYS A 450 16.74 -22.14 3.33
N PRO A 451 17.69 -22.79 3.99
CA PRO A 451 17.39 -23.67 5.13
C PRO A 451 16.71 -22.99 6.31
N TYR A 452 16.94 -21.69 6.49
CA TYR A 452 16.42 -20.88 7.59
C TYR A 452 15.07 -20.19 7.28
N PHE A 453 14.52 -20.37 6.09
CA PHE A 453 13.28 -19.70 5.64
C PHE A 453 12.11 -19.85 6.62
N ASN A 454 11.76 -21.10 6.98
CA ASN A 454 10.64 -21.35 7.89
C ASN A 454 10.83 -20.66 9.24
N ARG A 455 12.04 -20.72 9.80
CA ARG A 455 12.33 -20.07 11.07
C ARG A 455 12.17 -18.56 10.95
N ARG A 456 12.78 -17.95 9.91
CA ARG A 456 12.71 -16.50 9.68
C ARG A 456 11.27 -16.03 9.48
N LEU A 457 10.48 -16.75 8.64
CA LEU A 457 9.09 -16.38 8.36
C LEU A 457 8.18 -16.65 9.56
N LEU A 458 8.11 -17.91 10.01
CA LEU A 458 7.11 -18.33 11.00
C LEU A 458 7.47 -17.89 12.41
N SER A 459 8.66 -18.24 12.92
CA SER A 459 9.02 -18.02 14.33
C SER A 459 9.52 -16.60 14.59
N ASP A 460 10.47 -16.13 13.76
CA ASP A 460 11.16 -14.86 14.03
C ASP A 460 10.33 -13.64 13.57
N THR A 461 9.31 -13.83 12.71
CA THR A 461 8.45 -12.75 12.19
C THR A 461 6.99 -12.94 12.62
N LEU A 462 6.26 -13.88 12.03
CA LEU A 462 4.79 -13.94 12.17
C LEU A 462 4.34 -14.31 13.59
N MET A 463 4.94 -15.30 14.22
CA MET A 463 4.58 -15.69 15.59
C MET A 463 5.13 -14.74 16.66
N LYS A 464 6.20 -14.02 16.35
CA LYS A 464 6.76 -12.97 17.22
C LYS A 464 5.89 -11.73 17.23
N ALA A 465 5.22 -11.41 16.11
CA ALA A 465 4.35 -10.25 16.02
C ALA A 465 3.09 -10.42 16.90
N GLU A 466 2.75 -9.38 17.66
CA GLU A 466 1.55 -9.35 18.52
C GLU A 466 0.27 -9.08 17.74
N ILE A 467 0.36 -8.34 16.64
CA ILE A 467 -0.72 -8.06 15.69
C ILE A 467 -0.33 -8.58 14.30
N PRO A 468 -1.29 -8.81 13.38
CA PRO A 468 -1.02 -9.32 12.05
C PRO A 468 0.00 -8.50 11.26
N VAL A 469 0.66 -9.18 10.33
CA VAL A 469 1.64 -8.60 9.39
C VAL A 469 1.08 -8.74 7.97
N THR A 470 1.31 -7.79 7.07
CA THR A 470 0.93 -7.96 5.66
C THR A 470 1.79 -9.05 5.01
N ALA A 471 1.13 -10.00 4.34
CA ALA A 471 1.78 -11.03 3.54
C ALA A 471 1.82 -10.58 2.08
N ALA A 472 2.91 -9.92 1.69
CA ALA A 472 3.11 -9.35 0.37
C ALA A 472 4.24 -10.06 -0.38
N LEU A 473 4.04 -10.40 -1.66
CA LEU A 473 5.12 -10.83 -2.55
C LEU A 473 5.92 -9.63 -3.04
N GLU A 474 5.23 -8.54 -3.22
CA GLU A 474 5.72 -7.23 -3.64
C GLU A 474 4.86 -6.12 -3.03
N THR A 475 5.38 -4.91 -2.96
CA THR A 475 4.68 -3.71 -2.54
C THR A 475 4.91 -2.59 -3.56
N PRO A 476 4.24 -1.45 -3.48
CA PRO A 476 4.54 -0.31 -4.36
C PRO A 476 6.01 0.15 -4.34
N ASP A 477 6.72 -0.08 -3.23
CA ASP A 477 8.10 0.37 -3.02
C ASP A 477 9.18 -0.67 -3.31
N THR A 478 8.80 -1.87 -3.77
CA THR A 478 9.74 -2.98 -3.97
C THR A 478 9.86 -3.38 -5.43
N PRO A 479 10.90 -4.15 -5.80
CA PRO A 479 10.91 -4.85 -7.09
C PRO A 479 9.68 -5.75 -7.24
N ARG A 480 9.21 -5.94 -8.47
CA ARG A 480 8.07 -6.79 -8.79
C ARG A 480 8.37 -8.26 -8.52
N ALA A 481 7.38 -8.98 -8.01
CA ALA A 481 7.50 -10.41 -7.69
C ALA A 481 7.86 -11.28 -8.90
N ALA A 482 7.32 -10.96 -10.07
CA ALA A 482 7.63 -11.65 -11.32
C ALA A 482 9.11 -11.52 -11.68
N LEU A 483 9.71 -10.35 -11.45
CA LEU A 483 11.14 -10.12 -11.67
C LEU A 483 11.99 -10.89 -10.64
N VAL A 484 11.62 -10.79 -9.36
CA VAL A 484 12.41 -11.36 -8.24
C VAL A 484 12.42 -12.88 -8.26
N HIS A 485 11.28 -13.50 -8.54
CA HIS A 485 11.12 -14.95 -8.45
C HIS A 485 11.30 -15.66 -9.79
N GLY A 486 10.92 -15.05 -10.92
CA GLY A 486 11.19 -15.51 -12.28
C GLY A 486 10.59 -16.87 -12.70
N ASP A 487 10.00 -17.63 -11.76
CA ASP A 487 9.40 -18.97 -11.98
C ASP A 487 7.95 -18.97 -11.47
N LYS A 488 7.00 -19.24 -12.36
CA LYS A 488 5.57 -19.32 -12.04
C LYS A 488 5.27 -20.27 -10.88
N ARG A 489 6.00 -21.38 -10.75
CA ARG A 489 5.82 -22.32 -9.62
C ARG A 489 6.23 -21.71 -8.28
N LYS A 490 7.23 -20.82 -8.26
CA LYS A 490 7.61 -20.06 -7.05
C LYS A 490 6.52 -19.07 -6.68
N ILE A 491 5.98 -18.37 -7.67
CA ILE A 491 4.87 -17.41 -7.47
C ILE A 491 3.63 -18.15 -6.97
N GLU A 492 3.25 -19.28 -7.59
CA GLU A 492 2.15 -20.13 -7.15
C GLU A 492 2.30 -20.55 -5.68
N LEU A 493 3.48 -21.09 -5.33
CA LEU A 493 3.77 -21.49 -3.96
C LEU A 493 3.64 -20.33 -2.98
N LEU A 494 4.16 -19.16 -3.31
CA LEU A 494 4.14 -17.99 -2.44
C LEU A 494 2.73 -17.39 -2.30
N VAL A 495 1.95 -17.32 -3.37
CA VAL A 495 0.55 -16.88 -3.33
C VAL A 495 -0.28 -17.78 -2.42
N LEU A 496 -0.16 -19.09 -2.60
CA LEU A 496 -0.85 -20.06 -1.74
C LEU A 496 -0.34 -20.00 -0.29
N LEU A 497 0.97 -19.85 -0.09
CA LEU A 497 1.57 -19.69 1.24
C LEU A 497 0.98 -18.47 1.97
N ASN A 498 0.86 -17.32 1.31
CA ASN A 498 0.28 -16.10 1.88
C ASN A 498 -1.12 -16.33 2.46
N CYS A 499 -1.88 -17.23 1.85
CA CYS A 499 -3.23 -17.55 2.32
C CYS A 499 -3.26 -18.42 3.58
N PHE A 500 -2.18 -19.16 3.89
CA PHE A 500 -2.14 -20.18 4.92
C PHE A 500 -1.02 -20.02 5.95
N ILE A 501 -0.35 -18.88 6.03
CA ILE A 501 0.57 -18.54 7.11
C ILE A 501 -0.16 -17.87 8.27
N PRO A 502 0.27 -18.11 9.54
CA PRO A 502 -0.39 -17.55 10.71
C PRO A 502 -0.13 -16.05 10.87
N ASN A 503 -1.08 -15.35 11.49
CA ASN A 503 -0.95 -13.95 11.87
C ASN A 503 -0.57 -13.03 10.70
N ALA A 504 -1.17 -13.28 9.52
CA ALA A 504 -0.85 -12.56 8.30
C ALA A 504 -2.09 -12.20 7.49
N ILE A 505 -2.04 -11.05 6.82
CA ILE A 505 -3.07 -10.54 5.93
C ILE A 505 -2.52 -10.57 4.51
N PRO A 506 -3.07 -11.37 3.59
CA PRO A 506 -2.65 -11.37 2.19
C PRO A 506 -2.78 -10.00 1.56
N PHE A 507 -1.76 -9.61 0.80
CA PHE A 507 -1.67 -8.33 0.13
C PHE A 507 -1.34 -8.53 -1.36
N ILE A 508 -2.14 -7.92 -2.23
CA ILE A 508 -1.95 -7.88 -3.68
C ILE A 508 -1.58 -6.45 -4.05
N ASN A 509 -0.42 -6.27 -4.68
CA ASN A 509 -0.08 -5.00 -5.30
C ASN A 509 -0.62 -4.96 -6.72
N ASN A 510 -1.28 -3.86 -7.15
CA ASN A 510 -1.84 -3.78 -8.49
C ASN A 510 -0.78 -3.98 -9.58
N GLY A 511 -1.05 -4.91 -10.49
CA GLY A 511 -0.11 -5.43 -11.48
C GLY A 511 0.46 -6.81 -11.14
N LEU A 512 0.39 -7.30 -9.88
CA LEU A 512 0.77 -8.67 -9.56
C LEU A 512 -0.07 -9.68 -10.34
N GLU A 513 -1.36 -9.40 -10.52
CA GLU A 513 -2.31 -10.22 -11.28
C GLU A 513 -2.02 -10.26 -12.81
N LEU A 514 -1.13 -9.40 -13.27
CA LEU A 514 -0.65 -9.34 -14.65
C LEU A 514 0.79 -9.86 -14.78
N LEU A 515 1.43 -10.24 -13.67
CA LEU A 515 2.86 -10.53 -13.56
C LEU A 515 3.72 -9.36 -14.05
N GLU A 516 3.35 -8.15 -13.64
CA GLU A 516 4.06 -6.92 -14.01
C GLU A 516 5.54 -7.00 -13.63
N LEU A 517 6.41 -6.46 -14.50
CA LEU A 517 7.86 -6.42 -14.30
C LEU A 517 8.35 -5.05 -13.86
N GLN A 518 7.73 -3.97 -14.40
CA GLN A 518 8.16 -2.61 -14.14
C GLN A 518 7.81 -2.18 -12.71
N PRO A 519 8.80 -1.80 -11.88
CA PRO A 519 8.53 -1.34 -10.52
C PRO A 519 7.77 -0.01 -10.53
N MET A 520 6.99 0.24 -9.47
CA MET A 520 6.27 1.51 -9.31
C MET A 520 7.18 2.60 -8.75
N ASN A 521 8.15 2.22 -7.92
CA ASN A 521 9.13 3.08 -7.25
C ASN A 521 10.46 2.34 -7.07
N LEU A 522 11.53 3.09 -6.77
CA LEU A 522 12.85 2.57 -6.40
C LEU A 522 13.09 2.68 -4.87
N GLY A 523 12.08 2.41 -4.07
CA GLY A 523 12.14 2.50 -2.62
C GLY A 523 12.97 1.37 -1.98
N LEU A 524 12.29 0.37 -1.43
CA LEU A 524 12.91 -0.69 -0.66
C LEU A 524 13.52 -1.79 -1.55
N ASP A 525 14.79 -2.17 -1.27
CA ASP A 525 15.52 -3.26 -1.97
C ASP A 525 15.62 -3.08 -3.51
N ASN A 526 15.55 -1.87 -3.99
CA ASN A 526 15.71 -1.54 -5.41
C ASN A 526 16.91 -0.60 -5.63
N THR A 527 17.43 -0.54 -6.85
CA THR A 527 18.52 0.34 -7.26
C THR A 527 18.11 1.11 -8.51
N GLU A 528 18.88 2.14 -8.90
CA GLU A 528 18.57 2.92 -10.10
C GLU A 528 18.52 2.07 -11.37
N GLU A 529 19.33 1.03 -11.45
CA GLU A 529 19.31 0.07 -12.58
C GLU A 529 18.01 -0.73 -12.62
N GLY A 530 17.33 -0.91 -11.47
CA GLY A 530 16.09 -1.65 -11.35
C GLY A 530 14.89 -1.02 -12.10
N ARG A 531 15.02 0.22 -12.58
CA ARG A 531 14.02 0.85 -13.46
C ARG A 531 14.10 0.40 -14.92
N PHE A 532 15.20 -0.24 -15.34
CA PHE A 532 15.47 -0.65 -16.72
C PHE A 532 15.33 -2.16 -16.89
N VAL A 533 14.21 -2.73 -16.45
CA VAL A 533 13.96 -4.19 -16.44
C VAL A 533 13.18 -4.67 -17.66
N LEU A 534 12.53 -3.77 -18.38
CA LEU A 534 11.83 -4.05 -19.62
C LEU A 534 12.79 -3.97 -20.82
N GLU A 535 12.36 -4.47 -21.96
CA GLU A 535 13.09 -4.26 -23.23
C GLU A 535 13.05 -2.77 -23.60
N SER A 536 14.07 -2.28 -24.28
CA SER A 536 14.22 -0.85 -24.61
C SER A 536 13.11 -0.28 -25.49
N GLU A 537 12.45 -1.15 -26.26
CA GLU A 537 11.33 -0.84 -27.15
C GLU A 537 9.99 -0.73 -26.42
N ASP A 538 9.93 -1.18 -25.17
CA ASP A 538 8.71 -1.11 -24.36
C ASP A 538 8.39 0.35 -24.01
N PRO A 539 7.15 0.83 -24.20
CA PRO A 539 6.77 2.20 -23.86
C PRO A 539 6.97 2.58 -22.39
N MET A 540 7.01 1.59 -21.49
CA MET A 540 7.20 1.79 -20.04
C MET A 540 8.66 1.68 -19.62
N TYR A 541 9.60 1.38 -20.54
CA TYR A 541 11.02 1.28 -20.23
C TYR A 541 11.57 2.50 -19.50
N GLY A 542 12.19 2.29 -18.35
CA GLY A 542 12.78 3.34 -17.54
C GLY A 542 11.79 4.27 -16.81
N ARG A 543 10.47 4.06 -16.92
CA ARG A 543 9.44 4.85 -16.22
C ARG A 543 9.11 4.24 -14.87
N LEU A 544 8.73 5.10 -13.93
CA LEU A 544 8.28 4.70 -12.60
C LEU A 544 6.90 5.31 -12.33
N ALA A 545 5.92 4.48 -12.01
CA ALA A 545 4.52 4.92 -11.88
C ALA A 545 4.31 6.00 -10.81
N PHE A 546 5.17 6.07 -9.80
CA PHE A 546 5.13 7.13 -8.79
C PHE A 546 5.49 8.52 -9.32
N PHE A 547 6.15 8.58 -10.47
CA PHE A 547 6.68 9.84 -11.00
C PHE A 547 6.27 10.10 -12.44
N ASP A 548 5.97 9.04 -13.18
CA ASP A 548 5.73 9.10 -14.61
C ASP A 548 4.32 8.60 -14.97
N ASN A 549 3.85 9.00 -16.16
CA ASN A 549 2.64 8.41 -16.71
C ASN A 549 2.95 6.99 -17.22
N CYS A 550 2.38 6.01 -16.55
CA CYS A 550 2.59 4.59 -16.82
C CYS A 550 1.26 3.87 -16.97
N SER A 551 1.25 2.81 -17.78
CA SER A 551 0.16 1.82 -17.84
C SER A 551 0.65 0.45 -17.39
N LEU A 552 -0.26 -0.38 -16.92
CA LEU A 552 -0.02 -1.80 -16.70
C LEU A 552 -0.10 -2.57 -18.02
N HIS A 553 0.58 -3.71 -18.09
CA HIS A 553 0.58 -4.60 -19.28
C HIS A 553 -0.67 -5.48 -19.31
N TRP A 554 -1.85 -4.87 -19.47
CA TRP A 554 -3.15 -5.54 -19.50
C TRP A 554 -3.29 -6.60 -20.61
N LEU A 555 -2.46 -6.51 -21.66
CA LEU A 555 -2.43 -7.46 -22.78
C LEU A 555 -1.50 -8.66 -22.53
N SER A 556 -0.94 -8.80 -21.31
CA SER A 556 -0.08 -9.92 -20.94
C SER A 556 -0.80 -11.26 -21.11
N GLY A 557 -0.15 -12.23 -21.74
CA GLY A 557 -0.66 -13.61 -21.91
C GLY A 557 -0.71 -14.40 -20.62
N ASP A 558 -0.08 -13.94 -19.54
CA ASP A 558 -0.02 -14.62 -18.24
C ASP A 558 -1.16 -14.25 -17.29
N ARG A 559 -1.94 -13.25 -17.66
CA ARG A 559 -3.05 -12.71 -16.87
C ARG A 559 -4.05 -13.78 -16.44
N GLU A 560 -4.58 -14.57 -17.37
CA GLU A 560 -5.62 -15.57 -17.07
C GLU A 560 -5.13 -16.62 -16.07
N TRP A 561 -3.87 -17.05 -16.22
CA TRP A 561 -3.27 -17.98 -15.28
C TRP A 561 -3.16 -17.40 -13.87
N MET A 562 -2.69 -16.16 -13.76
CA MET A 562 -2.49 -15.52 -12.47
C MET A 562 -3.82 -15.16 -11.78
N GLN A 563 -4.81 -14.69 -12.53
CA GLN A 563 -6.16 -14.45 -12.04
C GLN A 563 -6.81 -15.74 -11.51
N GLY A 564 -6.70 -16.84 -12.27
CA GLY A 564 -7.17 -18.15 -11.85
C GLY A 564 -6.50 -18.63 -10.57
N LEU A 565 -5.19 -18.42 -10.45
CA LEU A 565 -4.42 -18.74 -9.24
C LEU A 565 -4.90 -17.92 -8.03
N LEU A 566 -5.02 -16.59 -8.16
CA LEU A 566 -5.48 -15.70 -7.07
C LEU A 566 -6.91 -16.05 -6.63
N SER A 567 -7.82 -16.20 -7.58
CA SER A 567 -9.21 -16.58 -7.30
C SER A 567 -9.30 -17.92 -6.57
N CYS A 568 -8.54 -18.93 -7.02
CA CYS A 568 -8.47 -20.25 -6.37
C CYS A 568 -7.88 -20.14 -4.95
N ALA A 569 -6.74 -19.45 -4.78
CA ALA A 569 -6.05 -19.32 -3.50
C ALA A 569 -6.92 -18.62 -2.45
N PHE A 570 -7.56 -17.50 -2.81
CA PHE A 570 -8.43 -16.76 -1.89
C PHE A 570 -9.78 -17.45 -1.69
N GLY A 571 -10.29 -18.18 -2.67
CA GLY A 571 -11.45 -19.06 -2.50
C GLY A 571 -11.17 -20.13 -1.45
N LEU A 572 -10.01 -20.78 -1.50
CA LEU A 572 -9.57 -21.74 -0.48
C LEU A 572 -9.37 -21.09 0.89
N ARG A 573 -8.75 -19.90 0.94
CA ARG A 573 -8.63 -19.14 2.19
C ARG A 573 -10.01 -18.86 2.79
N LYS A 574 -10.96 -18.37 2.00
CA LYS A 574 -12.34 -18.07 2.43
C LYS A 574 -13.05 -19.32 2.97
N ARG A 575 -12.90 -20.47 2.29
CA ARG A 575 -13.42 -21.76 2.76
C ARG A 575 -12.93 -22.12 4.16
N PHE A 576 -11.69 -21.80 4.49
CA PHE A 576 -11.05 -22.20 5.75
C PHE A 576 -10.87 -21.04 6.75
N ILE A 577 -11.37 -19.85 6.44
CA ILE A 577 -11.08 -18.65 7.22
C ILE A 577 -11.45 -18.77 8.69
N GLY A 578 -12.55 -19.45 9.02
CA GLY A 578 -12.96 -19.68 10.40
C GLY A 578 -11.96 -20.50 11.24
N VAL A 579 -11.09 -21.27 10.58
CA VAL A 579 -10.05 -22.08 11.26
C VAL A 579 -8.70 -21.34 11.25
N ILE A 580 -8.31 -20.77 10.10
CA ILE A 580 -6.95 -20.24 9.90
C ILE A 580 -6.75 -18.80 10.38
N SER A 581 -7.81 -18.01 10.55
CA SER A 581 -7.70 -16.62 11.04
C SER A 581 -7.40 -16.55 12.53
N ALA A 582 -7.85 -17.51 13.33
CA ALA A 582 -7.59 -17.54 14.76
C ALA A 582 -6.14 -17.96 15.04
N LYS A 583 -5.32 -17.04 15.55
CA LYS A 583 -3.91 -17.29 15.90
C LYS A 583 -3.75 -18.50 16.85
N ASP A 584 -4.67 -18.67 17.80
CA ASP A 584 -4.68 -19.76 18.80
C ASP A 584 -4.93 -21.14 18.18
N ASN A 585 -5.51 -21.22 16.99
CA ASN A 585 -5.66 -22.46 16.25
C ASN A 585 -4.35 -22.93 15.59
N TYR A 586 -3.36 -22.05 15.44
CA TYR A 586 -2.08 -22.42 14.85
C TYR A 586 -1.32 -23.37 15.76
N VAL A 587 -0.92 -24.49 15.20
CA VAL A 587 -0.17 -25.54 15.90
C VAL A 587 1.29 -25.47 15.45
N GLU A 588 2.17 -25.00 16.33
CA GLU A 588 3.59 -24.97 16.03
C GLU A 588 4.11 -26.38 15.75
N ASN A 589 4.69 -26.56 14.56
CA ASN A 589 5.21 -27.84 14.11
C ASN A 589 6.76 -27.82 14.06
N THR A 590 7.38 -28.34 15.10
CA THR A 590 8.85 -28.46 15.19
C THR A 590 9.43 -29.40 14.13
N GLY A 591 8.65 -30.34 13.60
CA GLY A 591 9.05 -31.26 12.53
C GLY A 591 9.27 -30.54 11.20
N SER A 592 8.39 -29.61 10.83
CA SER A 592 8.54 -28.82 9.61
C SER A 592 9.74 -27.85 9.68
N LEU A 593 10.02 -27.29 10.85
CA LEU A 593 11.18 -26.42 11.07
C LEU A 593 12.51 -27.16 10.92
N LYS A 594 12.54 -28.47 11.18
CA LYS A 594 13.73 -29.33 11.00
C LYS A 594 13.94 -29.75 9.54
N ASN A 595 12.86 -29.85 8.76
CA ASN A 595 12.94 -30.25 7.36
C ASN A 595 13.26 -29.06 6.46
N LYS A 596 14.50 -28.99 6.00
CA LYS A 596 15.01 -27.88 5.19
C LYS A 596 14.38 -27.71 3.80
N LYS A 597 13.59 -28.69 3.33
CA LYS A 597 12.95 -28.67 2.01
C LYS A 597 11.45 -28.37 2.06
N LEU A 598 10.83 -28.55 3.21
CA LEU A 598 9.38 -28.42 3.36
C LEU A 598 9.01 -27.17 4.13
N THR A 599 7.89 -26.55 3.74
CA THR A 599 7.13 -25.63 4.58
C THR A 599 5.81 -26.29 4.92
N PHE A 600 5.45 -26.26 6.19
CA PHE A 600 4.21 -26.83 6.69
C PHE A 600 3.60 -25.89 7.71
N THR A 601 2.35 -25.51 7.51
CA THR A 601 1.52 -24.84 8.51
C THR A 601 0.32 -25.69 8.83
N PHE A 602 -0.09 -25.73 10.09
CA PHE A 602 -1.22 -26.51 10.54
C PHE A 602 -2.02 -25.74 11.57
N TYR A 603 -3.32 -25.73 11.38
CA TYR A 603 -4.30 -25.13 12.27
C TYR A 603 -5.25 -26.19 12.77
N PHE A 604 -5.63 -26.13 14.03
CA PHE A 604 -6.59 -27.06 14.63
C PHE A 604 -7.58 -26.33 15.52
N ASP A 605 -8.81 -26.23 15.05
CA ASP A 605 -9.92 -25.73 15.85
C ASP A 605 -10.45 -26.88 16.76
N ARG A 606 -10.26 -26.70 18.05
CA ARG A 606 -10.66 -27.69 19.06
C ARG A 606 -12.18 -27.81 19.18
N GLN A 607 -12.93 -26.76 18.90
CA GLN A 607 -14.38 -26.71 19.03
C GLN A 607 -15.04 -27.50 17.90
N SER A 608 -14.71 -27.20 16.66
CA SER A 608 -15.21 -27.89 15.48
C SER A 608 -14.48 -29.20 15.22
N ARG A 609 -13.33 -29.47 15.87
CA ARG A 609 -12.45 -30.61 15.66
C ARG A 609 -11.92 -30.72 14.22
N LYS A 610 -11.79 -29.58 13.56
CA LYS A 610 -11.32 -29.46 12.19
C LYS A 610 -9.88 -28.97 12.16
N GLY A 611 -9.03 -29.70 11.42
CA GLY A 611 -7.66 -29.29 11.13
C GLY A 611 -7.51 -28.86 9.68
N VAL A 612 -6.73 -27.83 9.42
CA VAL A 612 -6.39 -27.34 8.07
C VAL A 612 -4.89 -27.27 7.97
N PHE A 613 -4.32 -27.72 6.86
CA PHE A 613 -2.88 -27.67 6.62
C PHE A 613 -2.53 -27.15 5.23
N PHE A 614 -1.40 -26.49 5.17
CA PHE A 614 -0.65 -26.16 3.97
C PHE A 614 0.70 -26.89 4.03
N LEU A 615 1.09 -27.52 2.94
CA LEU A 615 2.37 -28.22 2.79
C LEU A 615 2.97 -27.89 1.44
N ALA A 616 4.24 -27.46 1.41
CA ALA A 616 4.96 -27.18 0.18
C ALA A 616 6.35 -27.79 0.17
N ASN A 617 6.78 -28.32 -0.97
CA ASN A 617 8.17 -28.64 -1.24
C ASN A 617 8.87 -27.39 -1.81
N ARG A 618 9.65 -26.68 -0.97
CA ARG A 618 10.36 -25.46 -1.37
C ARG A 618 11.63 -25.71 -2.18
N SER A 619 11.99 -26.97 -2.42
CA SER A 619 13.10 -27.31 -3.29
C SER A 619 12.59 -27.42 -4.73
N PHE A 620 13.09 -26.61 -5.63
CA PHE A 620 12.76 -26.66 -7.05
C PHE A 620 13.66 -27.60 -7.85
N GLY A 621 14.68 -28.19 -7.20
CA GLY A 621 15.59 -29.16 -7.81
C GLY A 621 15.46 -30.59 -7.28
N SER A 622 14.60 -30.88 -6.27
CA SER A 622 14.53 -32.21 -5.69
C SER A 622 13.17 -32.55 -5.07
N ARG A 623 12.83 -33.81 -5.17
CA ARG A 623 11.61 -34.36 -4.57
C ARG A 623 11.73 -34.53 -3.05
N ALA A 624 10.60 -34.53 -2.35
CA ALA A 624 10.51 -34.81 -0.93
C ALA A 624 9.45 -35.87 -0.65
N ARG A 625 9.73 -36.80 0.27
CA ARG A 625 8.78 -37.85 0.65
C ARG A 625 8.29 -37.65 2.08
N ILE A 626 6.98 -37.60 2.27
CA ILE A 626 6.35 -37.30 3.56
C ILE A 626 4.98 -38.00 3.69
N SER A 627 4.50 -38.15 4.92
CA SER A 627 3.12 -38.57 5.22
C SER A 627 2.49 -37.66 6.25
N PRO A 628 1.15 -37.53 6.30
CA PRO A 628 0.46 -36.71 7.31
C PRO A 628 0.86 -37.04 8.75
N ALA A 629 1.05 -38.33 9.05
CA ALA A 629 1.49 -38.80 10.37
C ALA A 629 2.84 -38.24 10.84
N LYS A 630 3.70 -37.78 9.93
CA LYS A 630 4.99 -37.16 10.26
C LYS A 630 4.91 -35.64 10.43
N LEU A 631 3.79 -35.02 10.04
CA LEU A 631 3.60 -33.59 10.02
C LEU A 631 2.63 -33.14 11.12
N ILE A 632 1.51 -33.82 11.25
CA ILE A 632 0.44 -33.49 12.18
C ILE A 632 0.72 -34.15 13.55
N PRO A 633 0.54 -33.41 14.67
CA PRO A 633 0.77 -33.97 16.00
C PRO A 633 0.01 -35.26 16.24
N GLU A 634 0.66 -36.26 16.88
CA GLU A 634 0.16 -37.60 17.10
C GLU A 634 -1.21 -37.61 17.79
N ARG A 635 -1.41 -36.73 18.77
CA ARG A 635 -2.68 -36.56 19.49
C ARG A 635 -3.88 -36.20 18.62
N ILE A 636 -3.62 -35.63 17.43
CA ILE A 636 -4.66 -35.26 16.46
C ILE A 636 -4.75 -36.32 15.38
N ILE A 637 -3.63 -36.73 14.80
CA ILE A 637 -3.59 -37.62 13.66
C ILE A 637 -4.09 -39.05 13.99
N ASN A 638 -3.90 -39.51 15.23
CA ASN A 638 -4.39 -40.83 15.70
C ASN A 638 -5.93 -40.92 15.69
N GLY A 639 -6.66 -39.82 15.65
CA GLY A 639 -8.11 -39.75 15.48
C GLY A 639 -8.57 -39.66 14.02
N CYS A 640 -7.65 -39.68 13.05
CA CYS A 640 -7.95 -39.46 11.64
C CYS A 640 -7.53 -40.69 10.81
N LYS A 641 -8.34 -41.09 9.82
CA LYS A 641 -8.00 -42.17 8.87
C LYS A 641 -7.25 -41.65 7.65
N ALA A 642 -7.67 -40.51 7.13
CA ALA A 642 -7.09 -39.84 5.97
C ALA A 642 -7.25 -38.32 6.10
N ALA A 643 -6.38 -37.57 5.41
CA ALA A 643 -6.58 -36.17 5.14
C ALA A 643 -7.35 -36.02 3.82
N ALA A 644 -8.30 -35.09 3.77
CA ALA A 644 -8.93 -34.66 2.52
C ALA A 644 -8.05 -33.59 1.89
N VAL A 645 -7.50 -33.88 0.71
CA VAL A 645 -6.68 -32.93 -0.07
C VAL A 645 -7.61 -32.16 -0.99
N VAL A 646 -7.56 -30.82 -0.92
CA VAL A 646 -8.42 -29.92 -1.68
C VAL A 646 -7.67 -29.13 -2.75
N TYR A 647 -6.34 -29.16 -2.68
CA TYR A 647 -5.45 -28.56 -3.67
C TYR A 647 -4.17 -29.37 -3.80
N ALA A 648 -3.80 -29.75 -5.01
CA ALA A 648 -2.53 -30.39 -5.35
C ALA A 648 -2.29 -30.34 -6.87
N GLY A 649 -1.02 -30.43 -7.30
CA GLY A 649 -0.66 -30.52 -8.71
C GLY A 649 -1.04 -29.27 -9.52
N GLY A 650 -1.06 -28.10 -8.90
CA GLY A 650 -1.38 -26.83 -9.56
C GLY A 650 -2.87 -26.52 -9.69
N GLY A 651 -3.76 -27.24 -8.98
CA GLY A 651 -5.20 -27.02 -9.07
C GLY A 651 -6.02 -27.56 -7.92
N ALA A 652 -7.28 -27.12 -7.86
CA ALA A 652 -8.27 -27.64 -6.93
C ALA A 652 -8.54 -29.14 -7.21
N CYS A 653 -8.67 -29.93 -6.16
CA CYS A 653 -8.95 -31.36 -6.25
C CYS A 653 -9.70 -31.84 -5.01
N GLU A 654 -10.24 -33.05 -5.09
CA GLU A 654 -10.81 -33.74 -3.93
C GLU A 654 -10.28 -35.17 -3.88
N THR A 655 -9.24 -35.40 -3.07
CA THR A 655 -8.62 -36.71 -2.94
C THR A 655 -8.34 -37.04 -1.48
N ALA A 656 -8.39 -38.33 -1.14
CA ALA A 656 -8.03 -38.80 0.20
C ALA A 656 -6.54 -39.16 0.26
N TRP A 657 -5.85 -38.66 1.27
CA TRP A 657 -4.47 -39.03 1.57
C TRP A 657 -4.42 -39.80 2.91
N PRO A 658 -4.28 -41.12 2.89
CA PRO A 658 -4.21 -41.93 4.12
C PRO A 658 -3.07 -41.46 5.02
N VAL A 659 -3.34 -41.31 6.32
CA VAL A 659 -2.41 -40.67 7.27
C VAL A 659 -1.03 -41.30 7.33
N ASN A 660 -0.93 -42.63 7.18
CA ASN A 660 0.31 -43.38 7.22
C ASN A 660 0.96 -43.60 5.84
N ARG A 661 0.32 -43.16 4.74
CA ARG A 661 0.83 -43.36 3.40
C ARG A 661 1.79 -42.24 3.01
N ASN A 662 3.02 -42.61 2.68
CA ASN A 662 3.98 -41.65 2.10
C ASN A 662 3.53 -41.21 0.70
N ARG A 663 3.63 -39.92 0.44
CA ARG A 663 3.51 -39.30 -0.87
C ARG A 663 4.85 -38.68 -1.27
N LEU A 664 5.19 -38.77 -2.52
CA LEU A 664 6.33 -38.08 -3.12
C LEU A 664 5.84 -36.74 -3.64
N LEU A 665 6.40 -35.64 -3.11
CA LEU A 665 6.15 -34.27 -3.55
C LEU A 665 7.14 -33.92 -4.63
N GLU A 666 6.63 -33.46 -5.76
CA GLU A 666 7.46 -32.89 -6.83
C GLU A 666 8.12 -31.56 -6.41
N PRO A 667 9.18 -31.10 -7.12
CA PRO A 667 9.78 -29.80 -6.88
C PRO A 667 8.77 -28.67 -7.02
N GLY A 668 8.62 -27.83 -5.97
CA GLY A 668 7.68 -26.71 -5.94
C GLY A 668 6.21 -27.10 -5.65
N GLU A 669 5.90 -28.39 -5.51
CA GLU A 669 4.50 -28.86 -5.29
C GLU A 669 3.93 -28.33 -3.98
N VAL A 670 2.70 -27.84 -4.04
CA VAL A 670 1.87 -27.41 -2.91
C VAL A 670 0.72 -28.38 -2.73
N ILE A 671 0.43 -28.70 -1.48
CA ILE A 671 -0.77 -29.44 -1.05
C ILE A 671 -1.48 -28.67 0.04
N ILE A 672 -2.79 -28.47 -0.13
CA ILE A 672 -3.67 -27.94 0.91
C ILE A 672 -4.72 -28.99 1.23
N GLY A 673 -5.00 -29.17 2.49
CA GLY A 673 -5.99 -30.16 2.91
C GLY A 673 -6.53 -29.93 4.31
N GLU A 674 -7.51 -30.75 4.64
CA GLU A 674 -8.17 -30.73 5.94
C GLU A 674 -8.17 -32.14 6.58
N VAL A 675 -8.22 -32.18 7.90
CA VAL A 675 -8.40 -33.41 8.69
C VAL A 675 -9.57 -33.19 9.65
N ASN A 676 -10.46 -34.19 9.68
CA ASN A 676 -11.57 -34.22 10.63
C ASN A 676 -11.26 -35.27 11.71
N TYR A 677 -11.27 -34.82 12.96
CA TYR A 677 -10.99 -35.68 14.11
C TYR A 677 -12.25 -36.37 14.57
N GLU A 678 -12.35 -37.69 14.29
CA GLU A 678 -13.40 -38.55 14.78
C GLU A 678 -12.94 -39.22 16.09
N ARG A 679 -13.41 -38.71 17.22
CA ARG A 679 -13.23 -39.43 18.48
C ARG A 679 -14.18 -40.64 18.44
N LYS A 680 -13.69 -41.85 18.47
CA LYS A 680 -14.53 -43.01 18.87
C LYS A 680 -14.93 -42.74 20.33
N ILE A 681 -16.22 -42.54 20.55
CA ILE A 681 -16.85 -42.52 21.87
C ILE A 681 -16.66 -43.86 22.53
#